data_033e63968eb619ce2160d1387b7f1d3f
#
_entry.id   033e63968eb619ce2160d1387b7f1d3f
#
_cell.length_a   1.000
_cell.length_b   1.000
_cell.length_c   1.000
_cell.angle_alpha   90.00
_cell.angle_beta   90.00
_cell.angle_gamma   90.00
#
_symmetry.space_group_name_H-M   'P 1'
#
loop_
_entity.id
_entity.type
_entity.pdbx_description
1 polymer ?
#
loop_
_entity_poly.entity_id
_entity_poly.type
_entity_poly.pdbx_seq_one_letter_code
_entity_poly.pdbx_strand_id
1 'polypeptide(L)'
;MNSTEIMADLSSHTPMMQQYLKVKKDYQHALLFYRMGDFYELFFEDAHLAAKLLGITLTHRGKANGNPIPMAGVPYHSAEGYLARLVKAGRTVAICEQVGEVTGKGPVERKVVRILTPGTLTDDALLTSYQSSNLVALCIHQNQIGFALLDLSAGIFKVQQQDYKPEQLPIELARLMPSEILIDEDLVDPNIIEQIKKHLDCPVTKRPNVDFNLNNAQKTLCDQFSVSTLSGFGLDPLPLAKAAAAALIHYAKETQKTALPHIRSILLEQSTDFIALDPITRRNLEIIEPLFEHGTSLFQLVNDCQTAMGGRLLSRTLMQPVRDTALLDARLDAIEQLIQGYHESPVRLVLKEIGDIERVLSRVALGSARPRDLVQLRHACAQIPFLRNALAPVVQAKKSKLLGQLDQELGDFKSLHQHLMAAIVENPPVLLRDGNVIAEGYDAELDELRQIRDHAGQFLIDLEIKERERTGISTLKIGYNRVSGYYIELTRAQAEQAPVDYIRRQTLKNAERYITPELKSFEDKVLSSESRALAREKALFEALLENLRENIAHLQMMSSAIAQIDVIANFAHQARLNNWARPEFIPETGIKIQGGRHPVVEALSKAPFTPNDTFLDVQHRMAIITGPNMGGKSTFMRQTALISLLAYCGSYVPARAAKLGPIDRIFTRIGSADDLSTGKSTFMVEMTETSQILHHATNQSLVLMDEVGRGTSTYDGLSLAWACVVDLTKRVKCLCLFATHYFELTELGSEPGIDNYHVTAQELNGNLILLHKVQQGPASQSHGLQVAKLAGIPANVIKEAQKRLRILERQQQQHLQTSVQSDLFATLDSEVTPSTQVIEKVIEVEVSSPALDLLKQIEVDNLTPRQALEQLYELKAALNS
;
A
#
# COMPACT_ATOMS: atom_id res chain seq x y z
N MET A 1 28.75 -5.39 -23.65
CA MET A 1 29.88 -5.08 -22.76
C MET A 1 29.32 -4.85 -21.36
N ASN A 2 29.66 -5.72 -20.43
CA ASN A 2 29.22 -5.62 -19.05
C ASN A 2 29.80 -4.37 -18.37
N SER A 3 29.07 -3.71 -17.50
CA SER A 3 29.52 -2.51 -16.76
C SER A 3 30.86 -2.70 -16.08
N THR A 4 31.18 -3.92 -15.68
CA THR A 4 32.46 -4.31 -15.06
C THR A 4 33.66 -4.23 -16.01
N GLU A 5 33.49 -4.51 -17.30
CA GLU A 5 34.56 -4.42 -18.30
C GLU A 5 34.84 -2.96 -18.71
N ILE A 6 33.82 -2.10 -18.67
CA ILE A 6 33.93 -0.66 -19.00
C ILE A 6 34.67 0.11 -17.89
N MET A 7 34.61 -0.37 -16.64
CA MET A 7 35.30 0.24 -15.49
C MET A 7 36.83 -0.04 -15.48
N ALA A 8 37.33 -0.98 -16.27
CA ALA A 8 38.75 -1.39 -16.24
C ALA A 8 39.71 -0.37 -16.90
N ASP A 9 39.21 0.48 -17.81
CA ASP A 9 40.04 1.49 -18.48
C ASP A 9 39.42 2.90 -18.43
N LEU A 10 39.55 3.55 -17.28
CA LEU A 10 39.10 4.92 -17.06
C LEU A 10 39.84 5.95 -17.90
N SER A 11 41.07 5.64 -18.34
CA SER A 11 41.93 6.57 -19.07
C SER A 11 41.46 6.82 -20.50
N SER A 12 40.70 5.91 -21.09
CA SER A 12 40.14 6.03 -22.45
C SER A 12 38.88 6.91 -22.51
N HIS A 13 38.37 7.37 -21.38
CA HIS A 13 37.17 8.17 -21.32
C HIS A 13 37.43 9.67 -21.10
N THR A 14 36.48 10.49 -21.53
CA THR A 14 36.51 11.94 -21.24
C THR A 14 36.44 12.21 -19.72
N PRO A 15 37.01 13.33 -19.22
CA PRO A 15 36.98 13.64 -17.78
C PRO A 15 35.58 13.56 -17.12
N MET A 16 34.55 13.98 -17.85
CA MET A 16 33.16 13.88 -17.42
C MET A 16 32.74 12.42 -17.30
N MET A 17 33.03 11.57 -18.27
CA MET A 17 32.68 10.16 -18.24
C MET A 17 33.44 9.39 -17.17
N GLN A 18 34.69 9.76 -16.92
CA GLN A 18 35.47 9.22 -15.80
C GLN A 18 34.83 9.54 -14.47
N GLN A 19 34.31 10.75 -14.28
CA GLN A 19 33.56 11.13 -13.07
C GLN A 19 32.28 10.32 -12.95
N TYR A 20 31.49 10.15 -14.04
CA TYR A 20 30.29 9.32 -14.07
C TYR A 20 30.58 7.87 -13.66
N LEU A 21 31.60 7.25 -14.26
CA LEU A 21 31.96 5.85 -13.98
C LEU A 21 32.46 5.65 -12.55
N LYS A 22 33.17 6.62 -11.97
CA LYS A 22 33.56 6.58 -10.55
C LYS A 22 32.34 6.57 -9.64
N VAL A 23 31.37 7.44 -9.90
CA VAL A 23 30.11 7.46 -9.12
C VAL A 23 29.34 6.17 -9.34
N LYS A 24 29.18 5.71 -10.58
CA LYS A 24 28.42 4.49 -10.90
C LYS A 24 29.01 3.24 -10.25
N LYS A 25 30.32 3.18 -10.05
CA LYS A 25 30.99 2.08 -9.36
C LYS A 25 30.44 1.83 -7.95
N ASP A 26 30.12 2.90 -7.22
CA ASP A 26 29.60 2.81 -5.87
C ASP A 26 28.06 2.51 -5.85
N TYR A 27 27.37 2.74 -6.97
CA TYR A 27 25.91 2.61 -7.11
C TYR A 27 25.51 1.70 -8.26
N GLN A 28 26.18 0.55 -8.43
CA GLN A 28 25.96 -0.38 -9.54
C GLN A 28 24.52 -0.91 -9.61
N HIS A 29 23.90 -1.11 -8.46
CA HIS A 29 22.53 -1.64 -8.30
C HIS A 29 21.43 -0.61 -8.60
N ALA A 30 21.78 0.69 -8.71
CA ALA A 30 20.82 1.78 -8.88
C ALA A 30 20.96 2.41 -10.28
N LEU A 31 19.84 2.87 -10.85
CA LEU A 31 19.85 3.73 -12.05
C LEU A 31 20.43 5.10 -11.68
N LEU A 32 21.52 5.51 -12.30
CA LEU A 32 22.18 6.77 -11.96
C LEU A 32 21.64 7.94 -12.79
N PHE A 33 20.84 8.79 -12.17
CA PHE A 33 20.34 10.05 -12.72
C PHE A 33 21.41 11.13 -12.54
N TYR A 34 22.24 11.30 -13.57
CA TYR A 34 23.42 12.16 -13.51
C TYR A 34 23.11 13.54 -14.05
N ARG A 35 23.17 14.58 -13.21
CA ARG A 35 22.83 15.96 -13.58
C ARG A 35 23.79 16.54 -14.61
N MET A 36 23.25 16.95 -15.76
CA MET A 36 23.95 17.58 -16.86
C MET A 36 23.18 18.81 -17.37
N GLY A 37 23.50 20.00 -16.84
CA GLY A 37 22.75 21.22 -17.15
C GLY A 37 21.26 21.08 -16.75
N ASP A 38 20.34 21.18 -17.72
CA ASP A 38 18.89 21.08 -17.51
C ASP A 38 18.34 19.65 -17.65
N PHE A 39 19.22 18.64 -17.75
CA PHE A 39 18.82 17.25 -17.88
C PHE A 39 19.45 16.38 -16.80
N TYR A 40 18.75 15.29 -16.46
CA TYR A 40 19.37 14.09 -15.91
C TYR A 40 19.67 13.13 -17.06
N GLU A 41 20.92 12.77 -17.23
CA GLU A 41 21.37 11.84 -18.25
C GLU A 41 21.75 10.50 -17.63
N LEU A 42 21.34 9.42 -18.29
CA LEU A 42 21.70 8.05 -17.95
C LEU A 42 22.53 7.49 -19.10
N PHE A 43 23.49 6.64 -18.77
CA PHE A 43 24.42 6.08 -19.77
C PHE A 43 24.46 4.56 -19.69
N PHE A 44 24.96 3.92 -20.75
CA PHE A 44 25.17 2.47 -20.86
C PHE A 44 23.89 1.67 -20.61
N GLU A 45 23.94 0.67 -19.73
CA GLU A 45 22.80 -0.20 -19.40
C GLU A 45 21.65 0.56 -18.73
N ASP A 46 21.98 1.57 -17.91
CA ASP A 46 20.96 2.42 -17.28
C ASP A 46 20.13 3.17 -18.34
N ALA A 47 20.77 3.60 -19.44
CA ALA A 47 20.06 4.25 -20.54
C ALA A 47 19.10 3.30 -21.26
N HIS A 48 19.53 2.07 -21.54
CA HIS A 48 18.69 1.04 -22.15
C HIS A 48 17.49 0.69 -21.28
N LEU A 49 17.74 0.47 -19.98
CA LEU A 49 16.68 0.12 -19.03
C LEU A 49 15.68 1.27 -18.85
N ALA A 50 16.19 2.50 -18.68
CA ALA A 50 15.34 3.68 -18.56
C ALA A 50 14.51 3.92 -19.83
N ALA A 51 15.11 3.81 -21.02
CA ALA A 51 14.41 3.96 -22.29
C ALA A 51 13.25 2.96 -22.41
N LYS A 52 13.49 1.70 -22.03
CA LYS A 52 12.47 0.64 -22.05
C LYS A 52 11.33 0.89 -21.06
N LEU A 53 11.64 1.26 -19.81
CA LEU A 53 10.62 1.41 -18.75
C LEU A 53 9.85 2.72 -18.86
N LEU A 54 10.52 3.79 -19.32
CA LEU A 54 9.92 5.12 -19.37
C LEU A 54 9.35 5.47 -20.75
N GLY A 55 9.66 4.70 -21.79
CA GLY A 55 9.26 5.00 -23.16
C GLY A 55 9.94 6.26 -23.72
N ILE A 56 11.17 6.58 -23.25
CA ILE A 56 11.95 7.72 -23.72
C ILE A 56 12.94 7.32 -24.81
N THR A 57 13.35 8.28 -25.63
CA THR A 57 14.27 8.04 -26.76
C THR A 57 15.66 7.67 -26.26
N LEU A 58 16.19 6.55 -26.76
CA LEU A 58 17.59 6.18 -26.60
C LEU A 58 18.43 6.91 -27.67
N THR A 59 19.43 7.64 -27.22
CA THR A 59 20.37 8.38 -28.08
C THR A 59 21.82 7.96 -27.80
N HIS A 60 22.79 8.67 -28.31
CA HIS A 60 24.23 8.39 -28.10
C HIS A 60 24.98 9.68 -27.81
N ARG A 61 25.96 9.64 -26.89
CA ARG A 61 26.81 10.77 -26.55
C ARG A 61 28.27 10.36 -26.43
N GLY A 62 29.08 10.83 -27.38
CA GLY A 62 30.50 10.48 -27.43
C GLY A 62 30.77 9.05 -27.85
N LYS A 63 32.04 8.63 -27.76
CA LYS A 63 32.48 7.26 -28.08
C LYS A 63 33.38 6.74 -26.95
N ALA A 64 33.26 5.46 -26.64
CA ALA A 64 34.18 4.71 -25.80
C ALA A 64 34.75 3.56 -26.60
N ASN A 65 36.07 3.46 -26.71
CA ASN A 65 36.79 2.44 -27.52
C ASN A 65 36.21 2.32 -28.94
N GLY A 66 35.89 3.47 -29.58
CA GLY A 66 35.34 3.52 -30.94
C GLY A 66 33.84 3.32 -31.06
N ASN A 67 33.15 2.81 -30.03
CA ASN A 67 31.72 2.59 -30.02
C ASN A 67 30.95 3.79 -29.44
N PRO A 68 29.77 4.17 -30.00
CA PRO A 68 28.95 5.23 -29.45
C PRO A 68 28.43 4.83 -28.07
N ILE A 69 28.44 5.77 -27.10
CA ILE A 69 27.94 5.54 -25.73
C ILE A 69 26.42 5.72 -25.72
N PRO A 70 25.62 4.68 -25.40
CA PRO A 70 24.17 4.82 -25.27
C PRO A 70 23.83 5.82 -24.17
N MET A 71 22.86 6.70 -24.43
CA MET A 71 22.41 7.73 -23.52
C MET A 71 20.89 7.89 -23.61
N ALA A 72 20.25 8.07 -22.48
CA ALA A 72 18.86 8.54 -22.36
C ALA A 72 18.83 9.72 -21.39
N GLY A 73 17.94 10.68 -21.62
CA GLY A 73 17.88 11.88 -20.79
C GLY A 73 16.45 12.29 -20.49
N VAL A 74 16.23 12.82 -19.30
CA VAL A 74 14.95 13.42 -18.90
C VAL A 74 15.19 14.85 -18.45
N PRO A 75 14.30 15.78 -18.81
CA PRO A 75 14.42 17.16 -18.35
C PRO A 75 14.32 17.22 -16.82
N TYR A 76 15.19 17.99 -16.20
CA TYR A 76 15.25 18.13 -14.74
C TYR A 76 13.91 18.56 -14.12
N HIS A 77 13.24 19.52 -14.74
CA HIS A 77 11.97 20.05 -14.22
C HIS A 77 10.79 19.08 -14.28
N SER A 78 10.89 18.02 -15.10
CA SER A 78 9.87 16.98 -15.24
C SER A 78 10.33 15.61 -14.69
N ALA A 79 11.49 15.55 -14.04
CA ALA A 79 12.07 14.29 -13.57
C ALA A 79 11.18 13.52 -12.59
N GLU A 80 10.40 14.22 -11.76
CA GLU A 80 9.55 13.59 -10.73
C GLU A 80 8.59 12.54 -11.31
N GLY A 81 7.91 12.84 -12.42
CA GLY A 81 7.01 11.89 -13.07
C GLY A 81 7.72 10.63 -13.60
N TYR A 82 8.97 10.78 -14.07
CA TYR A 82 9.78 9.65 -14.52
C TYR A 82 10.31 8.83 -13.35
N LEU A 83 10.74 9.49 -12.27
CA LEU A 83 11.20 8.84 -11.03
C LEU A 83 10.06 8.02 -10.41
N ALA A 84 8.83 8.57 -10.33
CA ALA A 84 7.66 7.85 -9.83
C ALA A 84 7.42 6.55 -10.60
N ARG A 85 7.52 6.55 -11.93
CA ARG A 85 7.34 5.36 -12.76
C ARG A 85 8.42 4.31 -12.53
N LEU A 86 9.68 4.71 -12.37
CA LEU A 86 10.79 3.80 -12.10
C LEU A 86 10.67 3.15 -10.73
N VAL A 87 10.36 3.94 -9.70
CA VAL A 87 10.21 3.42 -8.34
C VAL A 87 8.98 2.52 -8.24
N LYS A 88 7.86 2.87 -8.89
CA LYS A 88 6.68 1.99 -8.97
C LYS A 88 6.99 0.67 -9.69
N ALA A 89 7.95 0.67 -10.63
CA ALA A 89 8.46 -0.54 -11.26
C ALA A 89 9.51 -1.28 -10.39
N GLY A 90 9.62 -0.96 -9.10
CA GLY A 90 10.53 -1.61 -8.14
C GLY A 90 12.02 -1.30 -8.39
N ARG A 91 12.34 -0.15 -9.04
CA ARG A 91 13.73 0.19 -9.35
C ARG A 91 14.29 1.21 -8.38
N THR A 92 15.53 0.98 -7.96
CA THR A 92 16.32 1.94 -7.18
C THR A 92 16.93 2.98 -8.11
N VAL A 93 16.87 4.27 -7.72
CA VAL A 93 17.42 5.39 -8.49
C VAL A 93 18.33 6.23 -7.60
N ALA A 94 19.57 6.44 -8.03
CA ALA A 94 20.53 7.34 -7.40
C ALA A 94 20.50 8.71 -8.07
N ILE A 95 20.19 9.77 -7.33
CA ILE A 95 20.16 11.14 -7.85
C ILE A 95 21.51 11.80 -7.60
N CYS A 96 22.18 12.17 -8.66
CA CYS A 96 23.51 12.79 -8.65
C CYS A 96 23.41 14.25 -9.07
N GLU A 97 23.71 15.16 -8.14
CA GLU A 97 23.65 16.61 -8.35
C GLU A 97 25.03 17.24 -8.42
N GLN A 98 25.05 18.43 -9.00
CA GLN A 98 26.24 19.27 -9.03
C GLN A 98 26.46 19.90 -7.64
N VAL A 99 27.69 19.79 -7.11
CA VAL A 99 28.06 20.31 -5.80
C VAL A 99 29.24 21.27 -5.99
N GLY A 100 29.11 22.49 -5.43
CA GLY A 100 30.13 23.54 -5.49
C GLY A 100 29.89 24.58 -6.59
N GLU A 101 30.72 25.63 -6.58
CA GLU A 101 30.64 26.72 -7.54
C GLU A 101 31.32 26.37 -8.87
N VAL A 102 30.81 26.95 -9.97
CA VAL A 102 31.39 26.80 -11.31
C VAL A 102 32.66 27.64 -11.38
N THR A 103 33.82 27.06 -11.07
CA THR A 103 35.13 27.77 -11.08
C THR A 103 35.75 27.90 -12.45
N GLY A 104 35.11 27.48 -13.52
CA GLY A 104 35.56 27.59 -14.91
C GLY A 104 36.73 26.68 -15.31
N LYS A 105 37.35 25.95 -14.40
CA LYS A 105 38.44 24.99 -14.65
C LYS A 105 38.01 23.57 -14.34
N GLY A 106 37.70 22.77 -15.36
CA GLY A 106 37.31 21.34 -15.24
C GLY A 106 35.82 21.09 -15.04
N PRO A 107 35.40 19.79 -15.02
CA PRO A 107 34.02 19.43 -14.76
C PRO A 107 33.64 19.72 -13.29
N VAL A 108 32.50 20.35 -13.08
CA VAL A 108 31.93 20.59 -11.72
C VAL A 108 31.81 19.26 -11.00
N GLU A 109 32.13 19.25 -9.70
CA GLU A 109 31.99 18.06 -8.86
C GLU A 109 30.52 17.65 -8.78
N ARG A 110 30.29 16.33 -8.84
CA ARG A 110 28.97 15.74 -8.71
C ARG A 110 28.97 14.65 -7.66
N LYS A 111 27.95 14.66 -6.82
CA LYS A 111 27.76 13.66 -5.74
C LYS A 111 26.34 13.12 -5.75
N VAL A 112 26.18 11.87 -5.35
CA VAL A 112 24.86 11.32 -5.08
C VAL A 112 24.34 11.95 -3.80
N VAL A 113 23.27 12.73 -3.94
CA VAL A 113 22.63 13.45 -2.82
C VAL A 113 21.52 12.66 -2.20
N ARG A 114 20.97 11.68 -2.93
CA ARG A 114 19.85 10.85 -2.47
C ARG A 114 19.72 9.59 -3.32
N ILE A 115 19.25 8.51 -2.68
CA ILE A 115 18.86 7.27 -3.35
C ILE A 115 17.34 7.08 -3.11
N LEU A 116 16.59 6.89 -4.19
CA LEU A 116 15.16 6.63 -4.14
C LEU A 116 14.91 5.13 -4.28
N THR A 117 14.21 4.56 -3.32
CA THR A 117 13.73 3.17 -3.34
C THR A 117 12.25 3.15 -2.97
N PRO A 118 11.50 2.07 -3.27
CA PRO A 118 10.08 2.02 -2.94
C PRO A 118 9.75 2.25 -1.47
N GLY A 119 10.64 1.85 -0.55
CA GLY A 119 10.46 1.99 0.91
C GLY A 119 11.01 3.29 1.50
N THR A 120 11.70 4.13 0.72
CA THR A 120 12.37 5.35 1.24
C THR A 120 11.88 6.65 0.61
N LEU A 121 10.69 6.64 0.04
CA LEU A 121 10.08 7.80 -0.59
C LEU A 121 9.56 8.81 0.45
N THR A 122 9.79 10.10 0.17
CA THR A 122 9.29 11.22 0.99
C THR A 122 8.67 12.35 0.16
N ASP A 123 8.84 12.33 -1.17
CA ASP A 123 8.28 13.34 -2.08
C ASP A 123 6.82 13.02 -2.41
N ASP A 124 5.91 14.00 -2.26
CA ASP A 124 4.48 13.83 -2.55
C ASP A 124 4.20 13.43 -4.00
N ALA A 125 5.00 13.93 -4.94
CA ALA A 125 4.85 13.60 -6.36
C ALA A 125 5.13 12.12 -6.68
N LEU A 126 5.85 11.43 -5.78
CA LEU A 126 6.21 10.01 -5.92
C LEU A 126 5.30 9.08 -5.12
N LEU A 127 4.51 9.62 -4.19
CA LEU A 127 3.65 8.89 -3.26
C LEU A 127 2.18 9.09 -3.63
N THR A 128 1.39 8.04 -3.48
CA THR A 128 -0.07 8.16 -3.51
C THR A 128 -0.58 8.79 -2.21
N SER A 129 -1.71 9.53 -2.28
CA SER A 129 -2.21 10.31 -1.15
C SER A 129 -2.53 9.46 0.09
N TYR A 130 -3.10 8.27 -0.11
CA TYR A 130 -3.63 7.43 0.98
C TYR A 130 -2.80 6.17 1.26
N GLN A 131 -1.66 5.97 0.60
CA GLN A 131 -0.76 4.85 0.85
C GLN A 131 0.46 5.28 1.63
N SER A 132 0.85 4.45 2.61
CA SER A 132 2.13 4.56 3.31
C SER A 132 3.24 3.93 2.49
N SER A 133 4.49 4.40 2.67
CA SER A 133 5.69 3.81 2.08
C SER A 133 6.47 3.10 3.19
N ASN A 134 6.04 1.87 3.51
CA ASN A 134 6.61 1.12 4.62
C ASN A 134 7.87 0.37 4.20
N LEU A 135 8.99 0.71 4.80
CA LEU A 135 10.22 -0.06 4.74
C LEU A 135 10.21 -1.07 5.89
N VAL A 136 10.33 -2.35 5.60
CA VAL A 136 10.31 -3.42 6.61
C VAL A 136 11.63 -4.17 6.61
N ALA A 137 12.19 -4.49 7.77
CA ALA A 137 13.35 -5.37 7.90
C ALA A 137 13.00 -6.62 8.68
N LEU A 138 13.59 -7.75 8.27
CA LEU A 138 13.44 -9.05 8.91
C LEU A 138 14.81 -9.51 9.43
N CYS A 139 14.86 -9.88 10.72
CA CYS A 139 16.02 -10.54 11.33
C CYS A 139 15.56 -11.87 11.90
N ILE A 140 16.07 -12.97 11.35
CA ILE A 140 15.70 -14.32 11.76
C ILE A 140 16.92 -14.98 12.39
N HIS A 141 16.75 -15.53 13.58
CA HIS A 141 17.80 -16.31 14.23
C HIS A 141 17.17 -17.47 15.02
N GLN A 142 17.66 -18.68 14.77
CA GLN A 142 17.11 -19.91 15.34
C GLN A 142 15.59 -20.01 15.09
N ASN A 143 14.78 -20.05 16.13
CA ASN A 143 13.32 -20.18 16.06
C ASN A 143 12.59 -18.86 16.40
N GLN A 144 13.25 -17.72 16.24
CA GLN A 144 12.66 -16.41 16.48
C GLN A 144 12.87 -15.48 15.30
N ILE A 145 11.95 -14.53 15.15
CA ILE A 145 11.97 -13.49 14.12
C ILE A 145 11.71 -12.12 14.74
N GLY A 146 12.55 -11.16 14.41
CA GLY A 146 12.36 -9.75 14.68
C GLY A 146 11.91 -9.02 13.41
N PHE A 147 10.89 -8.20 13.54
CA PHE A 147 10.42 -7.28 12.51
C PHE A 147 10.69 -5.86 12.95
N ALA A 148 11.04 -5.02 12.00
CA ALA A 148 10.99 -3.58 12.16
C ALA A 148 10.28 -2.95 10.95
N LEU A 149 9.50 -1.90 11.18
CA LEU A 149 8.81 -1.12 10.16
C LEU A 149 9.16 0.35 10.33
N LEU A 150 9.54 1.00 9.24
CA LEU A 150 9.82 2.43 9.17
C LEU A 150 9.04 3.07 8.03
N ASP A 151 8.13 3.99 8.36
CA ASP A 151 7.53 4.92 7.39
C ASP A 151 8.25 6.26 7.51
N LEU A 152 9.22 6.49 6.60
CA LEU A 152 10.00 7.73 6.57
C LEU A 152 9.15 8.97 6.29
N SER A 153 8.08 8.82 5.53
CA SER A 153 7.22 9.94 5.14
C SER A 153 6.31 10.41 6.28
N ALA A 154 5.98 9.51 7.21
CA ALA A 154 5.14 9.78 8.37
C ALA A 154 5.94 9.88 9.69
N GLY A 155 7.21 9.46 9.69
CA GLY A 155 8.04 9.40 10.90
C GLY A 155 7.62 8.30 11.87
N ILE A 156 7.01 7.22 11.37
CA ILE A 156 6.53 6.10 12.18
C ILE A 156 7.57 5.00 12.20
N PHE A 157 7.95 4.57 13.40
CA PHE A 157 8.91 3.49 13.61
C PHE A 157 8.35 2.47 14.60
N LYS A 158 8.23 1.21 14.17
CA LYS A 158 7.61 0.14 14.94
C LYS A 158 8.48 -1.11 14.91
N VAL A 159 8.42 -1.92 15.98
CA VAL A 159 9.12 -3.20 16.07
C VAL A 159 8.25 -4.25 16.73
N GLN A 160 8.56 -5.52 16.40
CA GLN A 160 8.02 -6.67 17.11
C GLN A 160 9.01 -7.83 17.06
N GLN A 161 8.92 -8.75 18.01
CA GLN A 161 9.66 -10.02 18.00
C GLN A 161 8.75 -11.14 18.46
N GLN A 162 8.82 -12.28 17.77
CA GLN A 162 7.97 -13.44 18.08
C GLN A 162 8.67 -14.73 17.68
N ASP A 163 8.07 -15.87 18.00
CA ASP A 163 8.51 -17.16 17.50
C ASP A 163 8.35 -17.21 15.98
N TYR A 164 9.39 -17.74 15.31
CA TYR A 164 9.37 -17.89 13.88
C TYR A 164 8.54 -19.10 13.45
N LYS A 165 7.49 -18.84 12.71
CA LYS A 165 6.63 -19.83 12.05
C LYS A 165 6.51 -19.46 10.58
N PRO A 166 7.08 -20.26 9.67
CA PRO A 166 7.08 -19.93 8.23
C PRO A 166 5.70 -19.60 7.68
N GLU A 167 4.68 -20.31 8.11
CA GLU A 167 3.29 -20.13 7.69
C GLU A 167 2.65 -18.82 8.18
N GLN A 168 3.17 -18.20 9.24
CA GLN A 168 2.68 -16.92 9.77
C GLN A 168 3.37 -15.72 9.12
N LEU A 169 4.52 -15.91 8.49
CA LEU A 169 5.29 -14.83 7.86
C LEU A 169 4.47 -14.04 6.83
N PRO A 170 3.71 -14.66 5.89
CA PRO A 170 2.88 -13.90 4.96
C PRO A 170 1.78 -13.08 5.64
N ILE A 171 1.22 -13.56 6.75
CA ILE A 171 0.16 -12.86 7.51
C ILE A 171 0.73 -11.59 8.13
N GLU A 172 1.89 -11.70 8.80
CA GLU A 172 2.55 -10.53 9.41
C GLU A 172 3.01 -9.52 8.38
N LEU A 173 3.63 -9.98 7.29
CA LEU A 173 4.05 -9.07 6.22
C LEU A 173 2.86 -8.37 5.56
N ALA A 174 1.75 -9.07 5.34
CA ALA A 174 0.54 -8.44 4.82
C ALA A 174 -0.01 -7.39 5.80
N ARG A 175 0.10 -7.61 7.12
CA ARG A 175 -0.27 -6.63 8.15
C ARG A 175 0.62 -5.38 8.10
N LEU A 176 1.91 -5.56 7.90
CA LEU A 176 2.89 -4.47 7.83
C LEU A 176 2.84 -3.70 6.51
N MET A 177 2.21 -4.25 5.46
CA MET A 177 2.07 -3.63 4.12
C MET A 177 3.40 -3.07 3.58
N PRO A 178 4.45 -3.89 3.41
CA PRO A 178 5.76 -3.40 2.99
C PRO A 178 5.74 -2.89 1.56
N SER A 179 6.35 -1.73 1.32
CA SER A 179 6.73 -1.25 -0.01
C SER A 179 8.11 -1.78 -0.42
N GLU A 180 8.94 -2.14 0.56
CA GLU A 180 10.26 -2.74 0.38
C GLU A 180 10.63 -3.55 1.63
N ILE A 181 11.27 -4.70 1.43
CA ILE A 181 11.71 -5.58 2.53
C ILE A 181 13.22 -5.68 2.52
N LEU A 182 13.85 -5.45 3.68
CA LEU A 182 15.28 -5.67 3.89
C LEU A 182 15.51 -7.01 4.57
N ILE A 183 16.47 -7.78 4.06
CA ILE A 183 16.90 -9.05 4.63
C ILE A 183 18.43 -9.11 4.69
N ASP A 184 18.97 -9.86 5.62
CA ASP A 184 20.39 -10.17 5.70
C ASP A 184 20.82 -10.98 4.47
N GLU A 185 21.93 -10.62 3.82
CA GLU A 185 22.46 -11.33 2.64
C GLU A 185 22.94 -12.74 2.97
N ASP A 186 23.40 -12.99 4.19
CA ASP A 186 23.85 -14.30 4.67
C ASP A 186 22.70 -15.21 5.10
N LEU A 187 21.51 -14.65 5.32
CA LEU A 187 20.31 -15.36 5.76
C LEU A 187 19.52 -15.85 4.55
N VAL A 188 20.14 -16.67 3.70
CA VAL A 188 19.52 -17.11 2.45
C VAL A 188 18.86 -18.47 2.62
N ASP A 189 17.73 -18.53 3.30
CA ASP A 189 16.77 -19.59 2.99
C ASP A 189 15.98 -19.16 1.73
N PRO A 190 16.20 -19.81 0.58
CA PRO A 190 15.48 -19.48 -0.66
C PRO A 190 13.95 -19.56 -0.50
N ASN A 191 13.48 -20.42 0.40
CA ASN A 191 12.06 -20.60 0.68
C ASN A 191 11.41 -19.34 1.27
N ILE A 192 12.12 -18.57 2.10
CA ILE A 192 11.61 -17.31 2.68
C ILE A 192 11.36 -16.29 1.57
N ILE A 193 12.34 -16.12 0.68
CA ILE A 193 12.24 -15.16 -0.44
C ILE A 193 11.12 -15.60 -1.40
N GLU A 194 10.99 -16.89 -1.66
CA GLU A 194 9.92 -17.42 -2.50
C GLU A 194 8.53 -17.20 -1.86
N GLN A 195 8.39 -17.45 -0.57
CA GLN A 195 7.15 -17.17 0.17
C GLN A 195 6.78 -15.68 0.13
N ILE A 196 7.76 -14.78 0.34
CA ILE A 196 7.52 -13.34 0.25
C ILE A 196 7.01 -12.97 -1.15
N LYS A 197 7.72 -13.38 -2.21
CA LYS A 197 7.36 -13.06 -3.59
C LYS A 197 6.04 -13.67 -4.05
N LYS A 198 5.64 -14.80 -3.46
CA LYS A 198 4.37 -15.47 -3.79
C LYS A 198 3.15 -14.71 -3.27
N HIS A 199 3.27 -14.03 -2.15
CA HIS A 199 2.16 -13.39 -1.45
C HIS A 199 2.17 -11.86 -1.50
N LEU A 200 3.34 -11.27 -1.85
CA LEU A 200 3.54 -9.82 -1.85
C LEU A 200 4.29 -9.39 -3.12
N ASP A 201 3.75 -8.37 -3.77
CA ASP A 201 4.41 -7.72 -4.91
C ASP A 201 5.26 -6.54 -4.42
N CYS A 202 6.32 -6.85 -3.68
CA CYS A 202 7.27 -5.85 -3.21
C CYS A 202 8.71 -6.33 -3.38
N PRO A 203 9.67 -5.40 -3.64
CA PRO A 203 11.08 -5.74 -3.78
C PRO A 203 11.68 -6.18 -2.44
N VAL A 204 12.56 -7.17 -2.54
CA VAL A 204 13.36 -7.66 -1.43
C VAL A 204 14.81 -7.23 -1.65
N THR A 205 15.33 -6.38 -0.77
CA THR A 205 16.67 -5.81 -0.82
C THR A 205 17.56 -6.54 0.18
N LYS A 206 18.64 -7.15 -0.30
CA LYS A 206 19.65 -7.80 0.54
C LYS A 206 20.59 -6.75 1.11
N ARG A 207 20.91 -6.89 2.40
CA ARG A 207 21.81 -5.98 3.11
C ARG A 207 22.95 -6.76 3.75
N PRO A 208 24.16 -6.17 3.87
CA PRO A 208 25.27 -6.80 4.56
C PRO A 208 24.93 -7.21 6.00
N ASN A 209 25.42 -8.35 6.43
CA ASN A 209 25.22 -8.87 7.79
C ASN A 209 25.58 -7.86 8.90
N VAL A 210 26.54 -6.97 8.63
CA VAL A 210 26.95 -5.92 9.58
C VAL A 210 25.79 -4.98 9.94
N ASP A 211 24.81 -4.78 9.07
CA ASP A 211 23.63 -3.95 9.32
C ASP A 211 22.69 -4.61 10.35
N PHE A 212 22.67 -5.96 10.40
CA PHE A 212 21.86 -6.77 11.32
C PHE A 212 22.63 -7.22 12.58
N ASN A 213 23.79 -6.62 12.85
CA ASN A 213 24.65 -7.02 13.96
C ASN A 213 23.98 -6.77 15.32
N LEU A 214 23.70 -7.85 16.04
CA LEU A 214 23.02 -7.82 17.35
C LEU A 214 23.76 -6.98 18.41
N ASN A 215 25.10 -7.00 18.37
CA ASN A 215 25.92 -6.28 19.36
C ASN A 215 25.92 -4.77 19.13
N ASN A 216 25.84 -4.33 17.89
CA ASN A 216 25.85 -2.92 17.52
C ASN A 216 24.46 -2.29 17.49
N ALA A 217 23.41 -3.10 17.36
CA ALA A 217 22.03 -2.64 17.20
C ALA A 217 21.58 -1.71 18.34
N GLN A 218 21.90 -2.06 19.58
CA GLN A 218 21.55 -1.23 20.73
C GLN A 218 22.21 0.15 20.65
N LYS A 219 23.51 0.20 20.33
CA LYS A 219 24.25 1.46 20.19
C LYS A 219 23.65 2.33 19.08
N THR A 220 23.41 1.74 17.91
CA THR A 220 22.81 2.43 16.75
C THR A 220 21.47 3.10 17.11
N LEU A 221 20.61 2.40 17.85
CA LEU A 221 19.31 2.92 18.27
C LEU A 221 19.43 3.95 19.41
N CYS A 222 20.32 3.73 20.38
CA CYS A 222 20.60 4.70 21.44
C CYS A 222 21.12 6.01 20.84
N ASP A 223 22.04 5.95 19.88
CA ASP A 223 22.57 7.12 19.16
C ASP A 223 21.47 7.83 18.35
N GLN A 224 20.57 7.05 17.71
CA GLN A 224 19.46 7.61 16.92
C GLN A 224 18.46 8.38 17.81
N PHE A 225 18.10 7.83 18.95
CA PHE A 225 17.11 8.44 19.85
C PHE A 225 17.71 9.38 20.89
N SER A 226 19.05 9.50 20.92
CA SER A 226 19.80 10.31 21.92
C SER A 226 19.48 9.89 23.34
N VAL A 227 19.44 8.59 23.59
CA VAL A 227 19.16 7.97 24.90
C VAL A 227 20.33 7.07 25.34
N SER A 228 20.48 6.87 26.64
CA SER A 228 21.52 5.96 27.20
C SER A 228 21.10 4.48 27.17
N THR A 229 19.80 4.18 27.22
CA THR A 229 19.23 2.83 27.22
C THR A 229 17.95 2.76 26.42
N LEU A 230 17.57 1.55 26.00
CA LEU A 230 16.31 1.31 25.29
C LEU A 230 15.19 0.78 26.20
N SER A 231 15.44 0.71 27.53
CA SER A 231 14.47 0.17 28.50
C SER A 231 13.13 0.92 28.47
N GLY A 232 13.18 2.25 28.29
CA GLY A 232 11.98 3.07 28.20
C GLY A 232 11.06 2.76 27.00
N PHE A 233 11.61 2.08 25.97
CA PHE A 233 10.86 1.59 24.82
C PHE A 233 10.46 0.11 24.93
N GLY A 234 10.84 -0.58 26.02
CA GLY A 234 10.56 -2.01 26.21
C GLY A 234 11.37 -2.97 25.33
N LEU A 235 12.48 -2.50 24.74
CA LEU A 235 13.25 -3.26 23.73
C LEU A 235 14.35 -4.15 24.32
N ASP A 236 14.67 -4.07 25.60
CA ASP A 236 15.79 -4.81 26.18
C ASP A 236 15.76 -6.31 25.90
N PRO A 237 14.62 -7.03 26.07
CA PRO A 237 14.53 -8.47 25.84
C PRO A 237 14.42 -8.87 24.35
N LEU A 238 14.50 -7.93 23.40
CA LEU A 238 14.15 -8.14 22.00
C LEU A 238 15.35 -7.92 21.06
N PRO A 239 16.38 -8.78 21.07
CA PRO A 239 17.62 -8.57 20.31
C PRO A 239 17.39 -8.55 18.79
N LEU A 240 16.51 -9.41 18.25
CA LEU A 240 16.26 -9.49 16.81
C LEU A 240 15.46 -8.29 16.30
N ALA A 241 14.49 -7.82 17.08
CA ALA A 241 13.76 -6.59 16.78
C ALA A 241 14.70 -5.38 16.75
N LYS A 242 15.66 -5.30 17.69
CA LYS A 242 16.71 -4.26 17.70
C LYS A 242 17.60 -4.35 16.46
N ALA A 243 18.02 -5.53 16.05
CA ALA A 243 18.85 -5.73 14.85
C ALA A 243 18.11 -5.31 13.56
N ALA A 244 16.87 -5.74 13.40
CA ALA A 244 16.03 -5.32 12.28
C ALA A 244 15.84 -3.80 12.25
N ALA A 245 15.60 -3.17 13.41
CA ALA A 245 15.47 -1.72 13.54
C ALA A 245 16.77 -0.98 13.19
N ALA A 246 17.92 -1.47 13.63
CA ALA A 246 19.22 -0.90 13.30
C ALA A 246 19.50 -0.96 11.78
N ALA A 247 19.17 -2.08 11.14
CA ALA A 247 19.31 -2.22 9.69
C ALA A 247 18.46 -1.18 8.93
N LEU A 248 17.23 -0.90 9.39
CA LEU A 248 16.38 0.15 8.80
C LEU A 248 17.02 1.54 8.95
N ILE A 249 17.55 1.86 10.13
CA ILE A 249 18.20 3.16 10.37
C ILE A 249 19.46 3.32 9.50
N HIS A 250 20.29 2.28 9.37
CA HIS A 250 21.47 2.31 8.48
C HIS A 250 21.06 2.54 7.03
N TYR A 251 20.11 1.76 6.53
CA TYR A 251 19.63 1.89 5.15
C TYR A 251 18.96 3.23 4.87
N ALA A 252 18.13 3.73 5.80
CA ALA A 252 17.47 5.01 5.64
C ALA A 252 18.48 6.18 5.64
N LYS A 253 19.50 6.16 6.52
CA LYS A 253 20.60 7.15 6.50
C LYS A 253 21.44 7.07 5.23
N GLU A 254 21.72 5.87 4.75
CA GLU A 254 22.45 5.66 3.50
C GLU A 254 21.69 6.19 2.29
N THR A 255 20.39 5.93 2.21
CA THR A 255 19.55 6.35 1.08
C THR A 255 19.22 7.84 1.10
N GLN A 256 18.93 8.41 2.25
CA GLN A 256 18.64 9.83 2.40
C GLN A 256 19.90 10.71 2.46
N LYS A 257 21.09 10.13 2.69
CA LYS A 257 22.37 10.84 2.84
C LYS A 257 22.35 11.93 3.94
N THR A 258 21.46 11.80 4.92
CA THR A 258 21.28 12.73 6.03
C THR A 258 20.87 12.01 7.31
N ALA A 259 20.98 12.68 8.44
CA ALA A 259 20.38 12.23 9.68
C ALA A 259 18.85 12.17 9.56
N LEU A 260 18.21 11.41 10.45
CA LEU A 260 16.75 11.21 10.47
C LEU A 260 16.16 11.85 11.74
N PRO A 261 16.16 13.21 11.88
CA PRO A 261 15.79 13.85 13.13
C PRO A 261 14.31 13.74 13.50
N HIS A 262 13.46 13.38 12.55
CA HIS A 262 12.03 13.10 12.76
C HIS A 262 11.74 11.70 13.28
N ILE A 263 12.71 10.78 13.24
CA ILE A 263 12.60 9.43 13.82
C ILE A 263 13.12 9.49 15.25
N ARG A 264 12.23 9.80 16.20
CA ARG A 264 12.56 10.11 17.58
C ARG A 264 12.14 9.06 18.60
N SER A 265 11.26 8.16 18.21
CA SER A 265 10.75 7.09 19.06
C SER A 265 10.52 5.82 18.26
N ILE A 266 10.41 4.73 18.98
CA ILE A 266 10.11 3.42 18.43
C ILE A 266 9.01 2.79 19.27
N LEU A 267 8.01 2.22 18.62
CA LEU A 267 6.86 1.59 19.26
C LEU A 267 7.01 0.08 19.21
N LEU A 268 6.87 -0.55 20.36
CA LEU A 268 6.75 -2.00 20.44
C LEU A 268 5.31 -2.40 20.18
N GLU A 269 5.09 -3.24 19.17
CA GLU A 269 3.81 -3.87 18.88
C GLU A 269 3.86 -5.38 19.17
N GLN A 270 2.72 -5.97 19.49
CA GLN A 270 2.53 -7.41 19.54
C GLN A 270 1.51 -7.82 18.48
N SER A 271 1.76 -8.93 17.79
CA SER A 271 0.80 -9.43 16.79
C SER A 271 -0.57 -9.77 17.39
N THR A 272 -0.58 -10.12 18.68
CA THR A 272 -1.80 -10.39 19.46
C THR A 272 -2.68 -9.18 19.74
N ASP A 273 -2.16 -7.96 19.55
CA ASP A 273 -2.92 -6.72 19.74
C ASP A 273 -3.93 -6.48 18.62
N PHE A 274 -3.82 -7.23 17.53
CA PHE A 274 -4.63 -7.07 16.32
C PHE A 274 -5.37 -8.35 15.96
N ILE A 275 -6.48 -8.20 15.24
CA ILE A 275 -7.11 -9.32 14.56
C ILE A 275 -6.23 -9.71 13.36
N ALA A 276 -5.81 -10.97 13.32
CA ALA A 276 -5.01 -11.48 12.22
C ALA A 276 -5.90 -11.65 10.96
N LEU A 277 -5.46 -11.06 9.86
CA LEU A 277 -6.07 -11.15 8.54
C LEU A 277 -5.00 -11.63 7.56
N ASP A 278 -5.17 -12.80 6.98
CA ASP A 278 -4.27 -13.29 5.94
C ASP A 278 -4.45 -12.52 4.61
N PRO A 279 -3.52 -12.62 3.68
CA PRO A 279 -3.59 -11.92 2.38
C PRO A 279 -4.86 -12.28 1.59
N ILE A 280 -5.30 -13.53 1.68
CA ILE A 280 -6.48 -14.05 0.97
C ILE A 280 -7.75 -13.42 1.56
N THR A 281 -7.86 -13.41 2.89
CA THR A 281 -8.99 -12.78 3.59
C THR A 281 -9.09 -11.29 3.27
N ARG A 282 -7.96 -10.56 3.25
CA ARG A 282 -7.95 -9.13 2.88
C ARG A 282 -8.46 -8.90 1.47
N ARG A 283 -8.04 -9.74 0.54
CA ARG A 283 -8.48 -9.70 -0.86
C ARG A 283 -9.96 -10.07 -0.99
N ASN A 284 -10.39 -11.17 -0.36
CA ASN A 284 -11.77 -11.67 -0.47
C ASN A 284 -12.79 -10.72 0.16
N LEU A 285 -12.40 -9.96 1.20
CA LEU A 285 -13.23 -8.92 1.82
C LEU A 285 -13.12 -7.57 1.12
N GLU A 286 -12.27 -7.45 0.09
CA GLU A 286 -12.06 -6.21 -0.68
C GLU A 286 -11.82 -5.00 0.23
N ILE A 287 -10.90 -5.14 1.22
CA ILE A 287 -10.72 -4.14 2.28
C ILE A 287 -10.16 -2.84 1.70
N ILE A 288 -9.03 -2.91 0.97
CA ILE A 288 -8.36 -1.74 0.39
C ILE A 288 -8.59 -1.63 -1.11
N GLU A 289 -8.48 -2.76 -1.84
CA GLU A 289 -8.59 -2.82 -3.28
C GLU A 289 -9.77 -3.71 -3.68
N PRO A 290 -10.51 -3.36 -4.73
CA PRO A 290 -11.57 -4.20 -5.24
C PRO A 290 -11.00 -5.39 -6.02
N LEU A 291 -11.75 -6.50 -6.07
CA LEU A 291 -11.38 -7.69 -6.87
C LEU A 291 -11.42 -7.43 -8.37
N PHE A 292 -12.28 -6.51 -8.81
CA PHE A 292 -12.48 -6.16 -10.22
C PHE A 292 -12.15 -4.70 -10.46
N GLU A 293 -11.60 -4.37 -11.61
CA GLU A 293 -11.14 -3.03 -12.00
C GLU A 293 -12.18 -1.91 -11.80
N HIS A 294 -13.47 -2.24 -11.96
CA HIS A 294 -14.58 -1.29 -11.75
C HIS A 294 -15.34 -1.52 -10.43
N GLY A 295 -14.79 -2.31 -9.52
CA GLY A 295 -15.36 -2.54 -8.20
C GLY A 295 -15.14 -1.37 -7.24
N THR A 296 -15.75 -1.46 -6.07
CA THR A 296 -15.55 -0.52 -4.96
C THR A 296 -15.12 -1.29 -3.73
N SER A 297 -13.99 -0.94 -3.14
CA SER A 297 -13.50 -1.55 -1.90
C SER A 297 -14.19 -0.94 -0.66
N LEU A 298 -14.02 -1.61 0.49
CA LEU A 298 -14.49 -1.06 1.76
C LEU A 298 -13.83 0.30 2.04
N PHE A 299 -12.52 0.41 1.85
CA PHE A 299 -11.78 1.67 2.04
C PHE A 299 -12.32 2.79 1.16
N GLN A 300 -12.52 2.53 -0.13
CA GLN A 300 -13.05 3.54 -1.05
C GLN A 300 -14.45 4.02 -0.64
N LEU A 301 -15.28 3.13 -0.07
CA LEU A 301 -16.61 3.50 0.40
C LEU A 301 -16.55 4.36 1.66
N VAL A 302 -15.73 3.96 2.66
CA VAL A 302 -15.75 4.60 3.98
C VAL A 302 -14.78 5.77 4.11
N ASN A 303 -13.86 5.96 3.15
CA ASN A 303 -12.89 7.04 3.20
C ASN A 303 -13.47 8.35 2.66
N ASP A 304 -13.98 9.15 3.58
CA ASP A 304 -14.35 10.54 3.35
C ASP A 304 -13.57 11.46 4.32
N CYS A 305 -12.35 11.03 4.71
CA CYS A 305 -11.42 11.85 5.48
C CYS A 305 -11.08 13.13 4.71
N GLN A 306 -10.98 14.23 5.43
CA GLN A 306 -10.74 15.53 4.84
C GLN A 306 -9.24 15.80 4.62
N THR A 307 -8.37 15.06 5.30
CA THR A 307 -6.92 15.15 5.18
C THR A 307 -6.32 13.87 4.60
N ALA A 308 -5.22 13.97 3.86
CA ALA A 308 -4.51 12.79 3.35
C ALA A 308 -3.94 11.93 4.48
N MET A 309 -3.47 12.55 5.58
CA MET A 309 -2.96 11.84 6.76
C MET A 309 -4.07 11.09 7.50
N GLY A 310 -5.29 11.63 7.59
CA GLY A 310 -6.46 10.91 8.09
C GLY A 310 -6.81 9.71 7.22
N GLY A 311 -6.80 9.85 5.89
CA GLY A 311 -7.03 8.73 4.96
C GLY A 311 -5.98 7.63 5.09
N ARG A 312 -4.68 7.96 5.29
CA ARG A 312 -3.63 6.96 5.58
C ARG A 312 -3.86 6.24 6.90
N LEU A 313 -4.25 6.98 7.94
CA LEU A 313 -4.56 6.40 9.24
C LEU A 313 -5.79 5.47 9.15
N LEU A 314 -6.83 5.85 8.41
CA LEU A 314 -7.99 5.01 8.15
C LEU A 314 -7.62 3.72 7.42
N SER A 315 -6.79 3.80 6.37
CA SER A 315 -6.28 2.62 5.65
C SER A 315 -5.55 1.67 6.60
N ARG A 316 -4.64 2.19 7.44
CA ARG A 316 -3.93 1.39 8.46
C ARG A 316 -4.90 0.76 9.47
N THR A 317 -5.90 1.52 9.92
CA THR A 317 -6.90 1.04 10.89
C THR A 317 -7.71 -0.12 10.34
N LEU A 318 -8.14 -0.07 9.08
CA LEU A 318 -8.86 -1.16 8.43
C LEU A 318 -7.99 -2.41 8.23
N MET A 319 -6.71 -2.22 8.00
CA MET A 319 -5.75 -3.32 7.81
C MET A 319 -5.23 -3.92 9.12
N GLN A 320 -5.36 -3.20 10.23
CA GLN A 320 -4.88 -3.57 11.56
C GLN A 320 -5.98 -3.33 12.60
N PRO A 321 -7.13 -4.06 12.54
CA PRO A 321 -8.20 -3.93 13.51
C PRO A 321 -7.70 -4.36 14.89
N VAL A 322 -7.90 -3.51 15.91
CA VAL A 322 -7.34 -3.69 17.25
C VAL A 322 -8.25 -4.52 18.13
N ARG A 323 -7.65 -5.27 19.08
CA ARG A 323 -8.39 -6.13 20.02
C ARG A 323 -8.62 -5.49 21.39
N ASP A 324 -7.95 -4.36 21.67
CA ASP A 324 -8.13 -3.63 22.92
C ASP A 324 -9.51 -2.95 22.97
N THR A 325 -10.43 -3.53 23.70
CA THR A 325 -11.80 -3.03 23.84
C THR A 325 -11.86 -1.67 24.53
N ALA A 326 -10.92 -1.34 25.44
CA ALA A 326 -10.90 -0.04 26.08
C ALA A 326 -10.58 1.08 25.08
N LEU A 327 -9.62 0.84 24.15
CA LEU A 327 -9.32 1.75 23.05
C LEU A 327 -10.51 1.86 22.07
N LEU A 328 -11.17 0.75 21.77
CA LEU A 328 -12.34 0.73 20.89
C LEU A 328 -13.50 1.51 21.49
N ASP A 329 -13.83 1.29 22.78
CA ASP A 329 -14.88 2.03 23.47
C ASP A 329 -14.57 3.54 23.54
N ALA A 330 -13.31 3.91 23.76
CA ALA A 330 -12.91 5.31 23.75
C ALA A 330 -13.13 6.00 22.37
N ARG A 331 -12.91 5.26 21.27
CA ARG A 331 -13.22 5.74 19.91
C ARG A 331 -14.73 5.85 19.70
N LEU A 332 -15.49 4.82 20.09
CA LEU A 332 -16.95 4.81 19.98
C LEU A 332 -17.59 5.94 20.78
N ASP A 333 -17.10 6.22 21.99
CA ASP A 333 -17.54 7.36 22.80
C ASP A 333 -17.27 8.69 22.11
N ALA A 334 -16.09 8.83 21.48
CA ALA A 334 -15.74 10.02 20.72
C ALA A 334 -16.68 10.23 19.51
N ILE A 335 -16.95 9.16 18.77
CA ILE A 335 -17.90 9.17 17.64
C ILE A 335 -19.29 9.57 18.12
N GLU A 336 -19.78 8.96 19.20
CA GLU A 336 -21.09 9.26 19.78
C GLU A 336 -21.23 10.74 20.12
N GLN A 337 -20.21 11.32 20.76
CA GLN A 337 -20.22 12.74 21.13
C GLN A 337 -20.22 13.66 19.90
N LEU A 338 -19.54 13.30 18.82
CA LEU A 338 -19.59 14.07 17.57
C LEU A 338 -20.95 13.99 16.89
N ILE A 339 -21.60 12.84 16.91
CA ILE A 339 -22.95 12.64 16.33
C ILE A 339 -24.00 13.42 17.12
N GLN A 340 -23.93 13.38 18.47
CA GLN A 340 -24.83 14.11 19.36
C GLN A 340 -24.61 15.63 19.20
N GLY A 341 -25.47 16.31 18.48
CA GLY A 341 -25.38 17.75 18.21
C GLY A 341 -24.69 18.12 16.91
N TYR A 342 -24.43 17.15 16.03
CA TYR A 342 -23.87 17.38 14.67
C TYR A 342 -22.49 18.06 14.67
N HIS A 343 -21.67 17.79 15.67
CA HIS A 343 -20.34 18.40 15.81
C HIS A 343 -19.32 17.91 14.79
N GLU A 344 -19.55 16.78 14.13
CA GLU A 344 -18.66 16.29 13.08
C GLU A 344 -18.56 17.22 11.86
N SER A 345 -19.66 17.92 11.52
CA SER A 345 -19.70 18.77 10.33
C SER A 345 -18.79 20.00 10.45
N PRO A 346 -18.83 20.83 11.52
CA PRO A 346 -17.88 21.94 11.67
C PRO A 346 -16.43 21.49 11.82
N VAL A 347 -16.16 20.35 12.48
CA VAL A 347 -14.81 19.77 12.57
C VAL A 347 -14.29 19.44 11.18
N ARG A 348 -15.07 18.76 10.36
CA ARG A 348 -14.69 18.38 8.97
C ARG A 348 -14.45 19.58 8.08
N LEU A 349 -15.22 20.67 8.24
CA LEU A 349 -15.00 21.90 7.47
C LEU A 349 -13.63 22.51 7.77
N VAL A 350 -13.19 22.53 9.02
CA VAL A 350 -11.85 23.03 9.37
C VAL A 350 -10.76 22.09 8.88
N LEU A 351 -10.94 20.78 9.03
CA LEU A 351 -9.97 19.78 8.57
C LEU A 351 -9.70 19.86 7.07
N LYS A 352 -10.69 20.22 6.26
CA LYS A 352 -10.56 20.39 4.81
C LYS A 352 -9.54 21.45 4.40
N GLU A 353 -9.33 22.45 5.26
CA GLU A 353 -8.34 23.53 5.04
C GLU A 353 -6.92 23.11 5.47
N ILE A 354 -6.74 21.92 6.05
CA ILE A 354 -5.44 21.44 6.54
C ILE A 354 -4.82 20.51 5.48
N GLY A 355 -3.65 20.89 5.00
CA GLY A 355 -2.86 20.08 4.06
C GLY A 355 -2.17 18.88 4.72
N ASP A 356 -1.35 18.17 3.94
CA ASP A 356 -0.59 16.98 4.40
C ASP A 356 0.65 17.36 5.21
N ILE A 357 0.44 17.70 6.48
CA ILE A 357 1.50 18.15 7.39
C ILE A 357 2.45 17.02 7.76
N GLU A 358 1.97 15.80 7.88
CA GLU A 358 2.80 14.63 8.19
C GLU A 358 3.99 14.51 7.21
N ARG A 359 3.74 14.62 5.90
CA ARG A 359 4.79 14.57 4.88
C ARG A 359 5.61 15.86 4.80
N VAL A 360 4.99 17.02 5.06
CA VAL A 360 5.72 18.29 5.16
C VAL A 360 6.78 18.22 6.25
N LEU A 361 6.43 17.73 7.44
CA LEU A 361 7.36 17.62 8.57
C LEU A 361 8.55 16.71 8.28
N SER A 362 8.33 15.61 7.58
CA SER A 362 9.43 14.73 7.15
C SER A 362 10.38 15.42 6.18
N ARG A 363 9.85 16.20 5.21
CA ARG A 363 10.70 16.99 4.30
C ARG A 363 11.45 18.11 5.02
N VAL A 364 10.83 18.76 6.00
CA VAL A 364 11.51 19.73 6.87
C VAL A 364 12.68 19.08 7.61
N ALA A 365 12.44 17.92 8.20
CA ALA A 365 13.45 17.17 8.92
C ALA A 365 14.63 16.77 8.04
N LEU A 366 14.35 16.28 6.85
CA LEU A 366 15.35 15.83 5.88
C LEU A 366 16.02 16.98 5.11
N GLY A 367 15.58 18.25 5.31
CA GLY A 367 16.11 19.40 4.59
C GLY A 367 15.72 19.48 3.12
N SER A 368 14.70 18.74 2.72
CA SER A 368 14.18 18.67 1.33
C SER A 368 12.89 19.46 1.15
N ALA A 369 12.41 20.15 2.17
CA ALA A 369 11.20 20.95 2.13
C ALA A 369 11.32 22.11 1.13
N ARG A 370 10.22 22.38 0.42
CA ARG A 370 10.09 23.46 -0.56
C ARG A 370 9.39 24.67 0.08
N PRO A 371 9.51 25.86 -0.51
CA PRO A 371 8.84 27.04 0.04
C PRO A 371 7.33 26.88 0.28
N ARG A 372 6.64 26.17 -0.60
CA ARG A 372 5.21 25.87 -0.46
C ARG A 372 4.87 24.94 0.70
N ASP A 373 5.79 24.08 1.11
CA ASP A 373 5.61 23.22 2.30
C ASP A 373 5.48 24.05 3.58
N LEU A 374 6.30 25.10 3.69
CA LEU A 374 6.24 26.02 4.82
C LEU A 374 4.95 26.87 4.81
N VAL A 375 4.42 27.18 3.64
CA VAL A 375 3.09 27.80 3.51
C VAL A 375 1.99 26.85 3.98
N GLN A 376 2.04 25.58 3.61
CA GLN A 376 1.08 24.58 4.10
C GLN A 376 1.14 24.43 5.61
N LEU A 377 2.35 24.38 6.19
CA LEU A 377 2.54 24.34 7.65
C LEU A 377 1.98 25.59 8.32
N ARG A 378 2.25 26.77 7.77
CA ARG A 378 1.69 28.05 8.23
C ARG A 378 0.16 28.02 8.25
N HIS A 379 -0.46 27.56 7.17
CA HIS A 379 -1.93 27.43 7.07
C HIS A 379 -2.47 26.44 8.10
N ALA A 380 -1.84 25.30 8.28
CA ALA A 380 -2.25 24.33 9.28
C ALA A 380 -2.19 24.93 10.70
N CYS A 381 -1.09 25.60 11.06
CA CYS A 381 -0.98 26.28 12.36
C CYS A 381 -2.08 27.32 12.57
N ALA A 382 -2.49 28.03 11.50
CA ALA A 382 -3.61 28.98 11.55
C ALA A 382 -4.96 28.33 11.83
N GLN A 383 -5.17 27.08 11.39
CA GLN A 383 -6.42 26.34 11.54
C GLN A 383 -6.58 25.71 12.94
N ILE A 384 -5.51 25.52 13.72
CA ILE A 384 -5.59 24.89 15.04
C ILE A 384 -6.58 25.56 15.99
N PRO A 385 -6.59 26.91 16.15
CA PRO A 385 -7.59 27.55 16.98
C PRO A 385 -9.04 27.33 16.53
N PHE A 386 -9.29 27.26 15.22
CA PHE A 386 -10.62 27.00 14.67
C PHE A 386 -11.05 25.55 14.92
N LEU A 387 -10.11 24.59 14.78
CA LEU A 387 -10.37 23.18 15.08
C LEU A 387 -10.71 22.98 16.56
N ARG A 388 -9.97 23.62 17.47
CA ARG A 388 -10.25 23.62 18.91
C ARG A 388 -11.62 24.22 19.24
N ASN A 389 -11.96 25.32 18.59
CA ASN A 389 -13.29 25.91 18.75
C ASN A 389 -14.42 24.99 18.28
N ALA A 390 -14.22 24.27 17.17
CA ALA A 390 -15.18 23.30 16.68
C ALA A 390 -15.33 22.09 17.62
N LEU A 391 -14.25 21.69 18.31
CA LEU A 391 -14.24 20.60 19.29
C LEU A 391 -14.72 21.04 20.68
N ALA A 392 -14.68 22.34 21.00
CA ALA A 392 -14.94 22.87 22.35
C ALA A 392 -16.24 22.37 22.99
N PRO A 393 -17.40 22.30 22.30
CA PRO A 393 -18.63 21.79 22.91
C PRO A 393 -18.50 20.36 23.43
N VAL A 394 -17.77 19.50 22.68
CA VAL A 394 -17.60 18.09 23.01
C VAL A 394 -16.56 17.90 24.11
N VAL A 395 -15.46 18.64 24.05
CA VAL A 395 -14.37 18.60 25.04
C VAL A 395 -14.86 19.14 26.40
N GLN A 396 -15.61 20.25 26.41
CA GLN A 396 -16.19 20.84 27.63
C GLN A 396 -17.22 19.92 28.30
N ALA A 397 -17.95 19.14 27.55
CA ALA A 397 -18.87 18.14 28.06
C ALA A 397 -18.17 17.02 28.87
N LYS A 398 -16.85 16.82 28.68
CA LYS A 398 -16.00 15.85 29.40
C LYS A 398 -16.49 14.38 29.28
N LYS A 399 -17.27 14.08 28.27
CA LYS A 399 -17.84 12.72 28.06
C LYS A 399 -16.89 11.80 27.27
N SER A 400 -15.99 12.35 26.47
CA SER A 400 -14.94 11.61 25.76
C SER A 400 -13.55 12.03 26.25
N LYS A 401 -12.86 11.09 26.91
CA LYS A 401 -11.46 11.32 27.34
C LYS A 401 -10.54 11.45 26.13
N LEU A 402 -10.79 10.66 25.07
CA LEU A 402 -9.95 10.66 23.86
C LEU A 402 -9.97 12.02 23.16
N LEU A 403 -11.14 12.62 22.93
CA LEU A 403 -11.23 13.95 22.32
C LEU A 403 -10.57 15.04 23.19
N GLY A 404 -10.65 14.93 24.52
CA GLY A 404 -9.96 15.82 25.43
C GLY A 404 -8.43 15.70 25.34
N GLN A 405 -7.91 14.49 25.22
CA GLN A 405 -6.49 14.24 25.00
C GLN A 405 -6.02 14.78 23.65
N LEU A 406 -6.75 14.49 22.58
CA LEU A 406 -6.42 14.97 21.22
C LEU A 406 -6.43 16.49 21.13
N ASP A 407 -7.37 17.18 21.84
CA ASP A 407 -7.38 18.64 21.93
C ASP A 407 -6.11 19.20 22.60
N GLN A 408 -5.58 18.52 23.64
CA GLN A 408 -4.31 18.90 24.24
C GLN A 408 -3.12 18.66 23.30
N GLU A 409 -3.10 17.55 22.58
CA GLU A 409 -2.06 17.18 21.63
C GLU A 409 -2.00 18.10 20.40
N LEU A 410 -3.10 18.78 20.06
CA LEU A 410 -3.10 19.82 19.02
C LEU A 410 -2.13 20.97 19.32
N GLY A 411 -1.79 21.23 20.58
CA GLY A 411 -0.82 22.26 21.00
C GLY A 411 -1.24 23.70 20.72
N ASP A 412 -0.30 24.65 20.88
CA ASP A 412 -0.45 26.06 20.50
C ASP A 412 0.76 26.51 19.65
N PHE A 413 0.49 26.88 18.41
CA PHE A 413 1.48 27.25 17.41
C PHE A 413 1.32 28.71 16.92
N LYS A 414 0.71 29.60 17.70
CA LYS A 414 0.51 30.99 17.32
C LYS A 414 1.82 31.72 17.04
N SER A 415 2.83 31.52 17.87
CA SER A 415 4.14 32.14 17.69
C SER A 415 4.84 31.63 16.42
N LEU A 416 4.74 30.33 16.14
CA LEU A 416 5.27 29.73 14.91
C LEU A 416 4.52 30.23 13.68
N HIS A 417 3.21 30.32 13.74
CA HIS A 417 2.39 30.90 12.67
C HIS A 417 2.82 32.34 12.37
N GLN A 418 2.96 33.17 13.39
CA GLN A 418 3.42 34.58 13.24
C GLN A 418 4.82 34.65 12.64
N HIS A 419 5.75 33.80 13.08
CA HIS A 419 7.09 33.74 12.55
C HIS A 419 7.12 33.37 11.07
N LEU A 420 6.37 32.32 10.66
CA LEU A 420 6.25 31.91 9.26
C LEU A 420 5.53 32.94 8.38
N MET A 421 4.58 33.68 8.95
CA MET A 421 3.91 34.82 8.27
C MET A 421 4.89 35.97 7.99
N ALA A 422 5.77 36.26 8.94
CA ALA A 422 6.77 37.29 8.76
C ALA A 422 7.90 36.86 7.80
N ALA A 423 8.22 35.57 7.76
CA ALA A 423 9.39 35.08 7.04
C ALA A 423 9.13 34.71 5.57
N ILE A 424 7.96 34.14 5.26
CA ILE A 424 7.67 33.57 3.92
C ILE A 424 6.56 34.38 3.25
N VAL A 425 6.74 34.71 1.97
CA VAL A 425 5.69 35.37 1.18
C VAL A 425 4.42 34.48 1.07
N GLU A 426 3.29 35.09 0.75
CA GLU A 426 2.02 34.38 0.68
C GLU A 426 2.00 33.29 -0.43
N ASN A 427 2.52 33.62 -1.61
CA ASN A 427 2.57 32.76 -2.76
C ASN A 427 4.01 32.58 -3.26
N PRO A 428 4.84 31.76 -2.61
CA PRO A 428 6.21 31.58 -3.01
C PRO A 428 6.31 30.74 -4.31
N PRO A 429 7.40 30.92 -5.07
CA PRO A 429 7.72 30.05 -6.20
C PRO A 429 7.87 28.59 -5.72
N VAL A 430 7.83 27.66 -6.68
CA VAL A 430 7.97 26.22 -6.39
C VAL A 430 9.36 25.89 -5.88
N LEU A 431 10.39 26.54 -6.43
CA LEU A 431 11.79 26.23 -6.14
C LEU A 431 12.46 27.45 -5.52
N LEU A 432 13.25 27.23 -4.49
CA LEU A 432 14.02 28.28 -3.78
C LEU A 432 14.97 29.05 -4.71
N ARG A 433 15.53 28.41 -5.72
CA ARG A 433 16.44 29.02 -6.70
C ARG A 433 15.77 30.09 -7.60
N ASP A 434 14.44 30.11 -7.63
CA ASP A 434 13.70 31.11 -8.40
C ASP A 434 13.64 32.45 -7.68
N GLY A 435 14.08 32.51 -6.42
CA GLY A 435 14.12 33.71 -5.59
C GLY A 435 12.72 34.18 -5.14
N ASN A 436 12.67 35.30 -4.40
CA ASN A 436 11.43 35.91 -3.91
C ASN A 436 10.60 34.98 -2.99
N VAL A 437 11.27 34.22 -2.13
CA VAL A 437 10.67 33.29 -1.15
C VAL A 437 10.49 33.99 0.21
N ILE A 438 11.51 34.73 0.66
CA ILE A 438 11.51 35.45 1.94
C ILE A 438 10.70 36.73 1.80
N ALA A 439 9.85 37.03 2.78
CA ALA A 439 9.03 38.24 2.80
C ALA A 439 9.89 39.52 2.96
N GLU A 440 9.40 40.61 2.41
CA GLU A 440 9.99 41.96 2.60
C GLU A 440 9.89 42.36 4.07
N GLY A 441 10.94 43.02 4.59
CA GLY A 441 11.03 43.40 5.99
C GLY A 441 11.50 42.33 6.96
N TYR A 442 11.74 41.09 6.47
CA TYR A 442 12.25 40.00 7.31
C TYR A 442 13.76 40.06 7.55
N ASP A 443 14.53 40.49 6.54
CA ASP A 443 15.99 40.61 6.62
C ASP A 443 16.47 41.86 5.87
N ALA A 444 17.07 42.80 6.62
CA ALA A 444 17.47 44.11 6.09
C ALA A 444 18.55 44.01 4.98
N GLU A 445 19.47 43.03 5.09
CA GLU A 445 20.51 42.81 4.05
C GLU A 445 19.89 42.33 2.74
N LEU A 446 18.92 41.44 2.83
CA LEU A 446 18.22 40.92 1.65
C LEU A 446 17.42 42.03 0.96
N ASP A 447 16.75 42.87 1.75
CA ASP A 447 15.94 43.97 1.23
C ASP A 447 16.82 45.00 0.52
N GLU A 448 18.01 45.35 1.08
CA GLU A 448 18.97 46.22 0.43
C GLU A 448 19.44 45.65 -0.93
N LEU A 449 19.77 44.34 -0.98
CA LEU A 449 20.19 43.68 -2.19
C LEU A 449 19.08 43.64 -3.26
N ARG A 450 17.82 43.50 -2.86
CA ARG A 450 16.65 43.54 -3.76
C ARG A 450 16.39 44.97 -4.27
N GLN A 451 16.52 46.00 -3.41
CA GLN A 451 16.38 47.38 -3.81
C GLN A 451 17.39 47.77 -4.92
N ILE A 452 18.64 47.30 -4.82
CA ILE A 452 19.64 47.53 -5.87
C ILE A 452 19.16 46.91 -7.21
N ARG A 453 18.56 45.76 -7.19
CA ARG A 453 17.98 45.11 -8.39
C ARG A 453 16.77 45.89 -8.93
N ASP A 454 15.85 46.25 -8.06
CA ASP A 454 14.58 46.87 -8.47
C ASP A 454 14.75 48.31 -8.97
N HIS A 455 15.74 49.06 -8.40
CA HIS A 455 16.15 50.37 -8.94
C HIS A 455 16.96 50.28 -10.22
N ALA A 456 17.36 49.06 -10.65
CA ALA A 456 18.10 48.86 -11.93
C ALA A 456 17.34 49.38 -13.13
N GLY A 457 16.00 49.19 -13.15
CA GLY A 457 15.14 49.68 -14.24
C GLY A 457 15.17 51.20 -14.36
N GLN A 458 15.07 51.92 -13.22
CA GLN A 458 15.10 53.39 -13.23
C GLN A 458 16.48 53.91 -13.66
N PHE A 459 17.56 53.33 -13.12
CA PHE A 459 18.92 53.69 -13.54
C PHE A 459 19.13 53.56 -15.06
N LEU A 460 18.62 52.46 -15.68
CA LEU A 460 18.72 52.25 -17.12
C LEU A 460 17.94 53.30 -17.91
N ILE A 461 16.76 53.70 -17.45
CA ILE A 461 16.00 54.80 -18.07
C ILE A 461 16.74 56.11 -17.99
N ASP A 462 17.25 56.43 -16.80
CA ASP A 462 18.00 57.66 -16.57
C ASP A 462 19.31 57.69 -17.40
N LEU A 463 20.01 56.55 -17.48
CA LEU A 463 21.21 56.39 -18.31
C LEU A 463 20.87 56.49 -19.80
N GLU A 464 19.74 55.96 -20.23
CA GLU A 464 19.28 56.08 -21.61
C GLU A 464 19.01 57.53 -22.01
N ILE A 465 18.36 58.28 -21.13
CA ILE A 465 18.12 59.71 -21.33
C ILE A 465 19.43 60.48 -21.37
N LYS A 466 20.33 60.27 -20.40
CA LYS A 466 21.65 60.87 -20.32
C LYS A 466 22.47 60.59 -21.54
N GLU A 467 22.50 59.34 -22.02
CA GLU A 467 23.30 58.96 -23.20
C GLU A 467 22.69 59.50 -24.51
N ARG A 468 21.34 59.59 -24.60
CA ARG A 468 20.70 60.29 -25.75
C ARG A 468 21.01 61.73 -25.80
N GLU A 469 21.04 62.45 -24.69
CA GLU A 469 21.42 63.86 -24.59
C GLU A 469 22.90 64.03 -24.91
N ARG A 470 23.77 63.19 -24.38
CA ARG A 470 25.21 63.24 -24.58
C ARG A 470 25.65 62.97 -26.04
N THR A 471 24.99 62.00 -26.69
CA THR A 471 25.39 61.56 -28.04
C THR A 471 24.59 62.27 -29.16
N GLY A 472 23.42 62.85 -28.81
CA GLY A 472 22.50 63.39 -29.80
C GLY A 472 21.73 62.35 -30.59
N ILE A 473 21.85 61.07 -30.23
CA ILE A 473 21.22 59.94 -30.94
C ILE A 473 19.87 59.62 -30.31
N SER A 474 18.79 60.11 -30.85
CA SER A 474 17.43 59.98 -30.30
C SER A 474 16.88 58.53 -30.32
N THR A 475 17.43 57.71 -31.18
CA THR A 475 16.97 56.28 -31.28
C THR A 475 17.77 55.29 -30.48
N LEU A 476 18.78 55.76 -29.70
CA LEU A 476 19.54 54.97 -28.77
C LEU A 476 18.62 54.26 -27.79
N LYS A 477 18.84 52.97 -27.56
CA LYS A 477 18.11 52.15 -26.57
C LYS A 477 19.10 51.40 -25.71
N ILE A 478 18.82 51.34 -24.42
CA ILE A 478 19.49 50.42 -23.51
C ILE A 478 18.62 49.16 -23.33
N GLY A 479 19.25 48.00 -23.47
CA GLY A 479 18.56 46.70 -23.34
C GLY A 479 19.40 45.67 -22.59
N TYR A 480 18.75 44.56 -22.25
CA TYR A 480 19.39 43.41 -21.60
C TYR A 480 19.02 42.12 -22.36
N ASN A 481 19.99 41.24 -22.51
CA ASN A 481 19.73 39.85 -22.86
C ASN A 481 20.66 38.91 -22.09
N ARG A 482 20.24 37.65 -21.90
CA ARG A 482 21.01 36.66 -21.12
C ARG A 482 22.38 36.32 -21.69
N VAL A 483 22.59 36.49 -23.00
CA VAL A 483 23.87 36.15 -23.70
C VAL A 483 24.84 37.29 -23.65
N SER A 484 24.36 38.53 -23.88
CA SER A 484 25.23 39.71 -24.03
C SER A 484 25.17 40.62 -22.82
N GLY A 485 24.38 40.33 -21.77
CA GLY A 485 24.20 41.25 -20.62
C GLY A 485 23.51 42.54 -21.00
N TYR A 486 23.81 43.61 -20.29
CA TYR A 486 23.32 44.96 -20.61
C TYR A 486 24.09 45.55 -21.82
N TYR A 487 23.38 46.26 -22.71
CA TYR A 487 23.95 46.83 -23.90
C TYR A 487 23.22 48.11 -24.31
N ILE A 488 23.95 49.02 -24.95
CA ILE A 488 23.41 50.14 -25.69
C ILE A 488 23.28 49.72 -27.14
N GLU A 489 22.10 49.82 -27.71
CA GLU A 489 21.82 49.45 -29.12
C GLU A 489 21.67 50.69 -29.97
N LEU A 490 22.47 50.77 -31.03
CA LEU A 490 22.43 51.81 -32.06
C LEU A 490 22.07 51.17 -33.43
N THR A 491 21.31 51.89 -34.22
CA THR A 491 21.11 51.46 -35.61
C THR A 491 22.44 51.50 -36.39
N ARG A 492 22.58 50.62 -37.38
CA ARG A 492 23.79 50.52 -38.16
C ARG A 492 24.17 51.82 -38.81
N ALA A 493 23.19 52.66 -39.18
CA ALA A 493 23.41 53.98 -39.77
C ALA A 493 24.00 55.00 -38.75
N GLN A 494 23.81 54.81 -37.47
CA GLN A 494 24.25 55.66 -36.37
C GLN A 494 25.50 55.09 -35.66
N ALA A 495 25.94 53.90 -36.02
CA ALA A 495 27.11 53.25 -35.41
C ALA A 495 28.41 54.04 -35.64
N GLU A 496 28.49 54.79 -36.74
CA GLU A 496 29.62 55.70 -37.05
C GLU A 496 29.69 56.92 -36.11
N GLN A 497 28.57 57.28 -35.47
CA GLN A 497 28.48 58.41 -34.53
C GLN A 497 28.72 57.94 -33.09
N ALA A 498 29.05 56.67 -32.89
CA ALA A 498 29.27 56.10 -31.53
C ALA A 498 30.51 56.78 -30.89
N PRO A 499 30.44 57.31 -29.68
CA PRO A 499 31.57 57.87 -28.95
C PRO A 499 32.70 56.86 -28.76
N VAL A 500 33.92 57.40 -28.56
CA VAL A 500 35.14 56.56 -28.44
C VAL A 500 35.14 55.64 -27.25
N ASP A 501 34.41 56.02 -26.22
CA ASP A 501 34.21 55.24 -24.99
C ASP A 501 33.20 54.08 -25.13
N TYR A 502 32.49 53.95 -26.28
CA TYR A 502 31.60 52.84 -26.56
C TYR A 502 32.43 51.64 -27.05
N ILE A 503 32.49 50.62 -26.22
CA ILE A 503 33.14 49.35 -26.54
C ILE A 503 32.12 48.46 -27.24
N ARG A 504 32.41 48.08 -28.51
CA ARG A 504 31.54 47.20 -29.30
C ARG A 504 31.50 45.78 -28.71
N ARG A 505 30.29 45.29 -28.47
CA ARG A 505 30.03 43.95 -27.89
C ARG A 505 29.51 42.98 -28.91
N GLN A 506 28.61 43.43 -29.81
CA GLN A 506 28.00 42.56 -30.83
C GLN A 506 27.54 43.34 -32.03
N THR A 507 27.73 42.77 -33.23
CA THR A 507 27.22 43.30 -34.50
C THR A 507 26.04 42.44 -34.96
N LEU A 508 24.90 43.07 -35.21
CA LEU A 508 23.68 42.45 -35.73
C LEU A 508 23.43 42.93 -37.18
N LYS A 509 22.44 42.33 -37.85
CA LYS A 509 22.12 42.68 -39.25
C LYS A 509 21.75 44.17 -39.43
N ASN A 510 20.99 44.73 -38.46
CA ASN A 510 20.43 46.09 -38.54
C ASN A 510 20.86 47.01 -37.39
N ALA A 511 21.63 46.52 -36.42
CA ALA A 511 22.06 47.26 -35.25
C ALA A 511 23.44 46.82 -34.76
N GLU A 512 24.08 47.69 -33.99
CA GLU A 512 25.29 47.37 -33.24
C GLU A 512 25.07 47.59 -31.75
N ARG A 513 25.66 46.73 -30.92
CA ARG A 513 25.55 46.75 -29.47
C ARG A 513 26.87 47.12 -28.83
N TYR A 514 26.80 48.04 -27.94
CA TYR A 514 27.94 48.63 -27.24
C TYR A 514 27.76 48.54 -25.73
N ILE A 515 28.87 48.71 -24.99
CA ILE A 515 28.87 48.85 -23.54
C ILE A 515 29.78 50.01 -23.18
N THR A 516 29.38 50.79 -22.15
CA THR A 516 30.22 51.84 -21.56
C THR A 516 30.83 51.35 -20.25
N PRO A 517 31.90 51.93 -19.75
CA PRO A 517 32.43 51.63 -18.40
C PRO A 517 31.38 51.82 -17.29
N GLU A 518 30.52 52.85 -17.40
CA GLU A 518 29.45 53.10 -16.46
C GLU A 518 28.40 51.98 -16.45
N LEU A 519 27.94 51.58 -17.65
CA LEU A 519 26.99 50.45 -17.82
C LEU A 519 27.61 49.11 -17.39
N LYS A 520 28.92 48.90 -17.63
CA LYS A 520 29.64 47.70 -17.17
C LYS A 520 29.74 47.63 -15.65
N SER A 521 30.12 48.75 -14.99
CA SER A 521 30.17 48.80 -13.55
C SER A 521 28.81 48.57 -12.93
N PHE A 522 27.73 49.08 -13.54
CA PHE A 522 26.35 48.84 -13.12
C PHE A 522 25.98 47.36 -13.32
N GLU A 523 26.27 46.75 -14.48
CA GLU A 523 26.05 45.32 -14.74
C GLU A 523 26.67 44.43 -13.66
N ASP A 524 27.93 44.68 -13.33
CA ASP A 524 28.67 43.91 -12.33
C ASP A 524 28.04 44.07 -10.90
N LYS A 525 27.54 45.28 -10.56
CA LYS A 525 26.82 45.49 -9.32
C LYS A 525 25.49 44.75 -9.25
N VAL A 526 24.68 44.82 -10.30
CA VAL A 526 23.36 44.19 -10.33
C VAL A 526 23.48 42.68 -10.31
N LEU A 527 24.34 42.10 -11.15
CA LEU A 527 24.54 40.63 -11.20
C LEU A 527 25.13 40.11 -9.89
N SER A 528 26.05 40.82 -9.26
CA SER A 528 26.59 40.43 -7.95
C SER A 528 25.53 40.52 -6.84
N SER A 529 24.66 41.54 -6.87
CA SER A 529 23.56 41.71 -5.90
C SER A 529 22.50 40.63 -6.04
N GLU A 530 22.17 40.22 -7.31
CA GLU A 530 21.22 39.15 -7.54
C GLU A 530 21.75 37.81 -7.01
N SER A 531 23.01 37.46 -7.32
CA SER A 531 23.63 36.23 -6.79
C SER A 531 23.72 36.23 -5.27
N ARG A 532 24.06 37.38 -4.64
CA ARG A 532 24.13 37.53 -3.19
C ARG A 532 22.73 37.47 -2.55
N ALA A 533 21.72 38.08 -3.18
CA ALA A 533 20.36 38.02 -2.71
C ALA A 533 19.86 36.58 -2.68
N LEU A 534 20.09 35.80 -3.77
CA LEU A 534 19.70 34.37 -3.82
C LEU A 534 20.45 33.54 -2.77
N ALA A 535 21.75 33.76 -2.58
CA ALA A 535 22.53 33.07 -1.55
C ALA A 535 22.01 33.42 -0.13
N ARG A 536 21.66 34.71 0.12
CA ARG A 536 21.08 35.17 1.40
C ARG A 536 19.72 34.55 1.64
N GLU A 537 18.84 34.53 0.63
CA GLU A 537 17.53 33.85 0.72
C GLU A 537 17.66 32.36 1.06
N LYS A 538 18.63 31.69 0.42
CA LYS A 538 18.91 30.28 0.70
C LYS A 538 19.35 30.10 2.18
N ALA A 539 20.26 30.91 2.65
CA ALA A 539 20.74 30.86 4.04
C ALA A 539 19.61 31.09 5.06
N LEU A 540 18.74 32.09 4.79
CA LEU A 540 17.59 32.41 5.64
C LEU A 540 16.57 31.24 5.63
N PHE A 541 16.31 30.65 4.47
CA PHE A 541 15.41 29.49 4.34
C PHE A 541 15.94 28.26 5.10
N GLU A 542 17.26 27.98 4.99
CA GLU A 542 17.91 26.91 5.74
C GLU A 542 17.84 27.17 7.26
N ALA A 543 18.02 28.42 7.71
CA ALA A 543 17.85 28.77 9.11
C ALA A 543 16.40 28.58 9.62
N LEU A 544 15.40 28.86 8.77
CA LEU A 544 13.99 28.57 9.09
C LEU A 544 13.74 27.06 9.25
N LEU A 545 14.30 26.24 8.35
CA LEU A 545 14.17 24.78 8.48
C LEU A 545 14.81 24.26 9.76
N GLU A 546 15.97 24.80 10.17
CA GLU A 546 16.64 24.41 11.42
C GLU A 546 15.80 24.76 12.65
N ASN A 547 15.25 25.96 12.70
CA ASN A 547 14.32 26.35 13.76
C ASN A 547 13.08 25.44 13.85
N LEU A 548 12.53 25.02 12.71
CA LEU A 548 11.42 24.08 12.66
C LEU A 548 11.81 22.68 13.17
N ARG A 549 13.05 22.25 12.93
CA ARG A 549 13.56 20.96 13.42
C ARG A 549 13.60 20.87 14.94
N GLU A 550 13.87 21.96 15.64
CA GLU A 550 13.81 22.02 17.10
C GLU A 550 12.41 21.71 17.64
N ASN A 551 11.37 22.09 16.90
CA ASN A 551 9.96 21.93 17.28
C ASN A 551 9.28 20.70 16.66
N ILE A 552 10.02 19.86 15.94
CA ILE A 552 9.45 18.81 15.10
C ILE A 552 8.60 17.78 15.90
N ALA A 553 8.97 17.48 17.14
CA ALA A 553 8.23 16.54 17.98
C ALA A 553 6.81 17.02 18.30
N HIS A 554 6.66 18.30 18.65
CA HIS A 554 5.35 18.89 18.93
C HIS A 554 4.51 18.99 17.65
N LEU A 555 5.13 19.31 16.52
CA LEU A 555 4.47 19.36 15.22
C LEU A 555 4.01 17.97 14.76
N GLN A 556 4.79 16.94 15.01
CA GLN A 556 4.37 15.54 14.73
C GLN A 556 3.20 15.10 15.62
N MET A 557 3.20 15.51 16.91
CA MET A 557 2.09 15.25 17.82
C MET A 557 0.81 15.93 17.32
N MET A 558 0.89 17.19 16.92
CA MET A 558 -0.21 17.92 16.29
C MET A 558 -0.73 17.19 15.03
N SER A 559 0.16 16.80 14.14
CA SER A 559 -0.21 16.08 12.91
C SER A 559 -0.92 14.76 13.20
N SER A 560 -0.44 13.99 14.18
CA SER A 560 -1.06 12.74 14.62
C SER A 560 -2.45 12.97 15.23
N ALA A 561 -2.59 14.01 16.06
CA ALA A 561 -3.89 14.37 16.64
C ALA A 561 -4.91 14.77 15.55
N ILE A 562 -4.48 15.58 14.57
CA ILE A 562 -5.32 15.95 13.41
C ILE A 562 -5.78 14.70 12.65
N ALA A 563 -4.88 13.76 12.34
CA ALA A 563 -5.22 12.54 11.62
C ALA A 563 -6.23 11.68 12.40
N GLN A 564 -6.08 11.56 13.73
CA GLN A 564 -7.01 10.83 14.58
C GLN A 564 -8.38 11.51 14.67
N ILE A 565 -8.42 12.82 14.82
CA ILE A 565 -9.66 13.62 14.83
C ILE A 565 -10.39 13.44 13.49
N ASP A 566 -9.66 13.45 12.37
CA ASP A 566 -10.25 13.28 11.05
C ASP A 566 -10.87 11.89 10.86
N VAL A 567 -10.21 10.81 11.29
CA VAL A 567 -10.77 9.44 11.24
C VAL A 567 -12.02 9.33 12.11
N ILE A 568 -12.00 9.88 13.34
CA ILE A 568 -13.14 9.84 14.25
C ILE A 568 -14.32 10.65 13.67
N ALA A 569 -14.05 11.85 13.13
CA ALA A 569 -15.06 12.67 12.48
C ALA A 569 -15.62 12.04 11.21
N ASN A 570 -14.76 11.33 10.45
CA ASN A 570 -15.18 10.54 9.31
C ASN A 570 -16.12 9.40 9.72
N PHE A 571 -15.76 8.61 10.73
CA PHE A 571 -16.64 7.54 11.23
C PHE A 571 -17.96 8.07 11.77
N ALA A 572 -17.94 9.22 12.46
CA ALA A 572 -19.17 9.88 12.91
C ALA A 572 -20.07 10.31 11.73
N HIS A 573 -19.47 10.86 10.69
CA HIS A 573 -20.16 11.25 9.47
C HIS A 573 -20.78 10.03 8.75
N GLN A 574 -20.00 8.98 8.53
CA GLN A 574 -20.46 7.74 7.90
C GLN A 574 -21.57 7.07 8.71
N ALA A 575 -21.45 7.03 10.02
CA ALA A 575 -22.46 6.47 10.91
C ALA A 575 -23.80 7.19 10.79
N ARG A 576 -23.77 8.53 10.78
CA ARG A 576 -24.97 9.34 10.64
C ARG A 576 -25.57 9.24 9.24
N LEU A 577 -24.76 9.33 8.20
CA LEU A 577 -25.21 9.29 6.81
C LEU A 577 -25.91 7.97 6.47
N ASN A 578 -25.35 6.86 6.95
CA ASN A 578 -25.77 5.51 6.58
C ASN A 578 -26.61 4.81 7.68
N ASN A 579 -27.01 5.53 8.74
CA ASN A 579 -27.75 4.95 9.88
C ASN A 579 -27.07 3.69 10.42
N TRP A 580 -25.77 3.78 10.72
CA TRP A 580 -25.02 2.72 11.38
C TRP A 580 -25.19 2.80 12.89
N ALA A 581 -25.13 1.65 13.55
CA ALA A 581 -25.30 1.54 14.99
C ALA A 581 -23.96 1.36 15.71
N ARG A 582 -23.91 1.82 16.97
CA ARG A 582 -22.79 1.58 17.88
C ARG A 582 -22.73 0.08 18.19
N PRO A 583 -21.59 -0.61 17.95
CA PRO A 583 -21.36 -1.99 18.40
C PRO A 583 -21.11 -2.03 19.90
N GLU A 584 -21.44 -3.17 20.52
CA GLU A 584 -21.15 -3.48 21.93
C GLU A 584 -20.17 -4.66 21.99
N PHE A 585 -19.10 -4.52 22.78
CA PHE A 585 -18.16 -5.61 23.01
C PHE A 585 -18.55 -6.38 24.26
N ILE A 586 -18.59 -7.71 24.14
CA ILE A 586 -18.96 -8.64 25.23
C ILE A 586 -17.78 -9.58 25.52
N PRO A 587 -17.62 -10.04 26.77
CA PRO A 587 -16.48 -10.91 27.13
C PRO A 587 -16.64 -12.35 26.60
N GLU A 588 -17.86 -12.81 26.35
CA GLU A 588 -18.15 -14.15 25.85
C GLU A 588 -17.92 -14.24 24.35
N THR A 589 -17.30 -15.34 23.88
CA THR A 589 -17.13 -15.60 22.45
C THR A 589 -18.49 -15.70 21.76
N GLY A 590 -18.72 -14.84 20.75
CA GLY A 590 -19.96 -14.85 19.96
C GLY A 590 -20.11 -13.61 19.08
N ILE A 591 -21.01 -13.71 18.13
CA ILE A 591 -21.38 -12.65 17.19
C ILE A 591 -22.91 -12.61 17.13
N LYS A 592 -23.50 -11.49 17.55
CA LYS A 592 -24.95 -11.25 17.51
C LYS A 592 -25.21 -9.95 16.76
N ILE A 593 -25.62 -10.05 15.50
CA ILE A 593 -25.92 -8.91 14.63
C ILE A 593 -27.40 -8.93 14.32
N GLN A 594 -28.09 -7.82 14.56
CA GLN A 594 -29.49 -7.62 14.20
C GLN A 594 -29.60 -6.65 13.03
N GLY A 595 -30.28 -7.04 11.98
CA GLY A 595 -30.50 -6.23 10.81
C GLY A 595 -29.19 -5.80 10.13
N GLY A 596 -28.22 -6.72 10.02
CA GLY A 596 -26.95 -6.48 9.37
C GLY A 596 -27.11 -6.20 7.88
N ARG A 597 -26.28 -5.33 7.33
CA ARG A 597 -26.27 -4.91 5.91
C ARG A 597 -24.84 -4.95 5.38
N HIS A 598 -24.70 -5.31 4.13
CA HIS A 598 -23.38 -5.28 3.48
C HIS A 598 -23.04 -3.84 3.05
N PRO A 599 -22.04 -3.18 3.64
CA PRO A 599 -21.84 -1.74 3.44
C PRO A 599 -21.68 -1.37 1.96
N VAL A 600 -20.84 -2.09 1.21
CA VAL A 600 -20.54 -1.77 -0.18
C VAL A 600 -21.72 -2.11 -1.10
N VAL A 601 -22.34 -3.28 -0.91
CA VAL A 601 -23.48 -3.69 -1.74
C VAL A 601 -24.68 -2.78 -1.50
N GLU A 602 -24.95 -2.39 -0.26
CA GLU A 602 -26.02 -1.44 0.08
C GLU A 602 -25.80 -0.09 -0.62
N ALA A 603 -24.60 0.46 -0.56
CA ALA A 603 -24.28 1.76 -1.15
C ALA A 603 -24.34 1.79 -2.67
N LEU A 604 -24.05 0.67 -3.34
CA LEU A 604 -24.05 0.57 -4.80
C LEU A 604 -25.40 0.10 -5.37
N SER A 605 -26.27 -0.50 -4.55
CA SER A 605 -27.55 -1.02 -4.99
C SER A 605 -28.56 0.09 -5.24
N LYS A 606 -29.27 0.02 -6.36
CA LYS A 606 -30.43 0.89 -6.64
C LYS A 606 -31.68 0.47 -5.89
N ALA A 607 -31.76 -0.82 -5.49
CA ALA A 607 -32.87 -1.36 -4.71
C ALA A 607 -32.51 -1.37 -3.21
N PRO A 608 -33.51 -1.27 -2.32
CA PRO A 608 -33.28 -1.36 -0.89
C PRO A 608 -32.59 -2.69 -0.55
N PHE A 609 -31.55 -2.63 0.29
CA PHE A 609 -30.84 -3.82 0.76
C PHE A 609 -31.71 -4.59 1.76
N THR A 610 -31.77 -5.93 1.66
CA THR A 610 -32.48 -6.79 2.62
C THR A 610 -31.60 -7.07 3.84
N PRO A 611 -31.90 -6.51 5.03
CA PRO A 611 -31.12 -6.74 6.23
C PRO A 611 -31.27 -8.17 6.74
N ASN A 612 -30.17 -8.75 7.26
CA ASN A 612 -30.14 -10.11 7.80
C ASN A 612 -29.51 -10.15 9.19
N ASP A 613 -30.02 -11.04 10.02
CA ASP A 613 -29.51 -11.28 11.36
C ASP A 613 -28.43 -12.36 11.33
N THR A 614 -27.42 -12.24 12.19
CA THR A 614 -26.40 -13.26 12.39
C THR A 614 -26.33 -13.61 13.88
N PHE A 615 -26.35 -14.89 14.17
CA PHE A 615 -26.24 -15.38 15.52
C PHE A 615 -25.25 -16.55 15.59
N LEU A 616 -24.12 -16.33 16.27
CA LEU A 616 -23.10 -17.33 16.56
C LEU A 616 -22.67 -17.17 18.01
N ASP A 617 -22.59 -18.23 18.78
CA ASP A 617 -22.05 -18.23 20.13
C ASP A 617 -21.44 -19.60 20.50
N VAL A 618 -21.10 -19.82 21.77
CA VAL A 618 -20.48 -21.08 22.21
C VAL A 618 -21.37 -22.31 22.03
N GLN A 619 -22.69 -22.14 21.93
CA GLN A 619 -23.63 -23.22 21.69
C GLN A 619 -24.03 -23.36 20.23
N HIS A 620 -23.91 -22.28 19.46
CA HIS A 620 -24.27 -22.16 18.03
C HIS A 620 -23.05 -21.67 17.25
N ARG A 621 -22.03 -22.56 17.08
CA ARG A 621 -20.72 -22.16 16.51
C ARG A 621 -20.68 -22.19 15.00
N MET A 622 -21.46 -23.06 14.41
CA MET A 622 -21.45 -23.33 12.96
C MET A 622 -22.84 -23.05 12.40
N ALA A 623 -22.90 -22.18 11.40
CA ALA A 623 -24.08 -21.94 10.58
C ALA A 623 -23.87 -22.51 9.18
N ILE A 624 -24.55 -23.62 8.86
CA ILE A 624 -24.57 -24.18 7.50
C ILE A 624 -25.62 -23.42 6.69
N ILE A 625 -25.20 -22.79 5.61
CA ILE A 625 -26.02 -21.88 4.80
C ILE A 625 -26.28 -22.50 3.44
N THR A 626 -27.51 -22.88 3.16
CA THR A 626 -27.97 -23.44 1.87
C THR A 626 -28.79 -22.41 1.09
N GLY A 627 -29.08 -22.71 -0.17
CA GLY A 627 -29.91 -21.88 -1.05
C GLY A 627 -29.32 -21.68 -2.43
N PRO A 628 -30.05 -20.97 -3.33
CA PRO A 628 -29.66 -20.81 -4.72
C PRO A 628 -28.39 -19.96 -4.87
N ASN A 629 -27.66 -20.19 -5.96
CA ASN A 629 -26.62 -19.27 -6.43
C ASN A 629 -27.32 -17.93 -6.74
N MET A 630 -26.64 -16.83 -6.55
CA MET A 630 -27.17 -15.46 -6.60
C MET A 630 -28.16 -15.12 -5.46
N GLY A 631 -28.50 -16.04 -4.56
CA GLY A 631 -29.36 -15.78 -3.40
C GLY A 631 -28.75 -14.83 -2.38
N GLY A 632 -27.42 -14.66 -2.40
CA GLY A 632 -26.69 -13.75 -1.49
C GLY A 632 -25.97 -14.45 -0.33
N LYS A 633 -25.71 -15.78 -0.41
CA LYS A 633 -24.96 -16.52 0.62
C LYS A 633 -23.60 -15.86 0.94
N SER A 634 -22.77 -15.69 -0.07
CA SER A 634 -21.42 -15.10 0.04
C SER A 634 -21.49 -13.63 0.50
N THR A 635 -22.51 -12.87 0.06
CA THR A 635 -22.77 -11.49 0.50
C THR A 635 -23.10 -11.46 2.00
N PHE A 636 -23.94 -12.38 2.49
CA PHE A 636 -24.30 -12.48 3.91
C PHE A 636 -23.07 -12.83 4.78
N MET A 637 -22.22 -13.74 4.32
CA MET A 637 -21.00 -14.09 5.05
C MET A 637 -20.02 -12.90 5.09
N ARG A 638 -19.74 -12.26 3.92
CA ARG A 638 -18.89 -11.07 3.86
C ARG A 638 -19.44 -9.95 4.72
N GLN A 639 -20.76 -9.70 4.72
CA GLN A 639 -21.43 -8.74 5.60
C GLN A 639 -21.05 -8.95 7.06
N THR A 640 -21.11 -10.18 7.55
CA THR A 640 -20.79 -10.51 8.97
C THR A 640 -19.32 -10.21 9.26
N ALA A 641 -18.40 -10.58 8.38
CA ALA A 641 -16.99 -10.29 8.55
C ALA A 641 -16.68 -8.78 8.49
N LEU A 642 -17.28 -8.03 7.55
CA LEU A 642 -17.07 -6.59 7.41
C LEU A 642 -17.67 -5.80 8.59
N ILE A 643 -18.82 -6.21 9.11
CA ILE A 643 -19.41 -5.64 10.35
C ILE A 643 -18.45 -5.86 11.52
N SER A 644 -17.92 -7.08 11.68
CA SER A 644 -16.95 -7.39 12.73
C SER A 644 -15.67 -6.57 12.54
N LEU A 645 -15.13 -6.50 11.33
CA LEU A 645 -13.94 -5.71 11.01
C LEU A 645 -14.12 -4.23 11.39
N LEU A 646 -15.21 -3.59 10.95
CA LEU A 646 -15.50 -2.19 11.24
C LEU A 646 -15.62 -1.92 12.75
N ALA A 647 -16.28 -2.82 13.50
CA ALA A 647 -16.37 -2.71 14.94
C ALA A 647 -14.99 -2.71 15.60
N TYR A 648 -14.09 -3.62 15.20
CA TYR A 648 -12.73 -3.71 15.70
C TYR A 648 -11.78 -2.62 15.13
N CYS A 649 -12.26 -1.78 14.22
CA CYS A 649 -11.63 -0.51 13.87
C CYS A 649 -12.07 0.63 14.79
N GLY A 650 -13.06 0.41 15.67
CA GLY A 650 -13.68 1.42 16.53
C GLY A 650 -14.67 2.29 15.77
N SER A 651 -15.32 1.76 14.75
CA SER A 651 -16.37 2.41 13.96
C SER A 651 -17.75 1.92 14.37
N TYR A 652 -18.77 2.72 14.10
CA TYR A 652 -20.15 2.23 14.03
C TYR A 652 -20.28 1.27 12.85
N VAL A 653 -21.30 0.40 12.90
CA VAL A 653 -21.46 -0.72 11.98
C VAL A 653 -22.80 -0.71 11.24
N PRO A 654 -22.85 -1.19 10.00
CA PRO A 654 -24.08 -1.26 9.18
C PRO A 654 -25.04 -2.33 9.70
N ALA A 655 -25.65 -2.08 10.86
CA ALA A 655 -26.62 -2.96 11.50
C ALA A 655 -27.60 -2.12 12.35
N ARG A 656 -28.68 -2.74 12.85
CA ARG A 656 -29.52 -2.12 13.88
C ARG A 656 -28.90 -2.23 15.26
N ALA A 657 -28.26 -3.36 15.53
CA ALA A 657 -27.48 -3.61 16.74
C ALA A 657 -26.44 -4.69 16.46
N ALA A 658 -25.30 -4.61 17.12
CA ALA A 658 -24.25 -5.62 17.03
C ALA A 658 -23.60 -5.81 18.39
N LYS A 659 -23.48 -7.09 18.84
CA LYS A 659 -22.71 -7.49 20.01
C LYS A 659 -21.66 -8.48 19.58
N LEU A 660 -20.41 -8.19 19.92
CA LEU A 660 -19.25 -8.93 19.42
C LEU A 660 -18.39 -9.36 20.60
N GLY A 661 -18.15 -10.66 20.70
CA GLY A 661 -17.16 -11.24 21.60
C GLY A 661 -15.75 -11.18 21.03
N PRO A 662 -14.73 -11.63 21.80
CA PRO A 662 -13.34 -11.57 21.36
C PRO A 662 -13.13 -12.39 20.09
N ILE A 663 -12.56 -11.70 19.08
CA ILE A 663 -12.11 -12.29 17.81
C ILE A 663 -10.60 -12.13 17.73
N ASP A 664 -9.87 -13.22 17.42
CA ASP A 664 -8.42 -13.20 17.21
C ASP A 664 -8.04 -13.19 15.73
N ARG A 665 -8.84 -13.84 14.88
CA ARG A 665 -8.57 -13.99 13.46
C ARG A 665 -9.87 -14.01 12.65
N ILE A 666 -9.78 -13.52 11.42
CA ILE A 666 -10.84 -13.69 10.42
C ILE A 666 -10.25 -14.43 9.25
N PHE A 667 -10.85 -15.57 8.88
CA PHE A 667 -10.47 -16.33 7.71
C PHE A 667 -11.61 -16.38 6.71
N THR A 668 -11.26 -16.28 5.44
CA THR A 668 -12.23 -16.43 4.36
C THR A 668 -11.73 -17.39 3.29
N ARG A 669 -12.59 -18.33 2.93
CA ARG A 669 -12.48 -19.15 1.73
C ARG A 669 -13.75 -18.89 0.90
N ILE A 670 -13.70 -17.86 0.04
CA ILE A 670 -14.85 -17.41 -0.77
C ILE A 670 -14.39 -17.37 -2.22
N GLY A 671 -14.97 -18.22 -3.07
CA GLY A 671 -14.80 -18.33 -4.51
C GLY A 671 -13.40 -17.98 -5.07
N SER A 672 -12.64 -18.93 -5.55
CA SER A 672 -11.36 -18.62 -6.23
C SER A 672 -11.65 -18.10 -7.64
N ALA A 673 -11.14 -16.91 -7.98
CA ALA A 673 -10.84 -16.61 -9.37
C ALA A 673 -9.73 -17.59 -9.83
N ASP A 674 -9.87 -18.15 -11.03
CA ASP A 674 -8.84 -19.01 -11.63
C ASP A 674 -7.51 -18.26 -11.67
N ASP A 675 -6.57 -18.67 -10.82
CA ASP A 675 -5.20 -18.16 -10.89
C ASP A 675 -4.41 -18.97 -11.93
N LEU A 676 -4.68 -18.66 -13.19
CA LEU A 676 -3.98 -19.27 -14.33
C LEU A 676 -2.48 -18.99 -14.31
N SER A 677 -2.02 -17.99 -13.56
CA SER A 677 -0.62 -17.57 -13.54
C SER A 677 0.28 -18.51 -12.74
N THR A 678 -0.26 -19.23 -11.75
CA THR A 678 0.52 -20.16 -10.90
C THR A 678 0.54 -21.59 -11.40
N GLY A 679 -0.25 -21.93 -12.44
CA GLY A 679 -0.35 -23.30 -13.00
C GLY A 679 -0.91 -24.33 -12.01
N LYS A 680 -1.47 -23.91 -10.87
CA LYS A 680 -2.11 -24.80 -9.89
C LYS A 680 -3.57 -25.04 -10.26
N SER A 681 -4.03 -26.27 -10.07
CA SER A 681 -5.46 -26.59 -10.16
C SER A 681 -6.25 -25.78 -9.14
N THR A 682 -7.44 -25.29 -9.52
CA THR A 682 -8.38 -24.59 -8.64
C THR A 682 -8.66 -25.37 -7.35
N PHE A 683 -8.77 -26.69 -7.47
CA PHE A 683 -8.94 -27.59 -6.33
C PHE A 683 -7.72 -27.57 -5.39
N MET A 684 -6.49 -27.55 -5.92
CA MET A 684 -5.28 -27.49 -5.09
C MET A 684 -5.16 -26.14 -4.34
N VAL A 685 -5.53 -25.04 -4.98
CA VAL A 685 -5.59 -23.73 -4.32
C VAL A 685 -6.62 -23.76 -3.20
N GLU A 686 -7.82 -24.27 -3.47
CA GLU A 686 -8.89 -24.42 -2.49
C GLU A 686 -8.44 -25.26 -1.28
N MET A 687 -7.81 -26.40 -1.51
CA MET A 687 -7.35 -27.29 -0.44
C MET A 687 -6.21 -26.66 0.37
N THR A 688 -5.34 -25.87 -0.25
CA THR A 688 -4.28 -25.13 0.45
C THR A 688 -4.87 -24.09 1.40
N GLU A 689 -5.85 -23.30 0.93
CA GLU A 689 -6.56 -22.31 1.74
C GLU A 689 -7.32 -22.96 2.91
N THR A 690 -8.06 -24.03 2.62
CA THR A 690 -8.77 -24.83 3.63
C THR A 690 -7.82 -25.40 4.67
N SER A 691 -6.68 -25.93 4.26
CA SER A 691 -5.64 -26.46 5.15
C SER A 691 -5.09 -25.38 6.09
N GLN A 692 -4.81 -24.17 5.58
CA GLN A 692 -4.39 -23.06 6.40
C GLN A 692 -5.43 -22.71 7.47
N ILE A 693 -6.71 -22.67 7.13
CA ILE A 693 -7.78 -22.41 8.07
C ILE A 693 -7.82 -23.48 9.16
N LEU A 694 -7.84 -24.78 8.77
CA LEU A 694 -7.91 -25.90 9.71
C LEU A 694 -6.72 -25.94 10.69
N HIS A 695 -5.52 -25.52 10.28
CA HIS A 695 -4.33 -25.51 11.13
C HIS A 695 -4.23 -24.28 12.03
N HIS A 696 -4.76 -23.13 11.62
CA HIS A 696 -4.50 -21.86 12.31
C HIS A 696 -5.72 -21.23 12.97
N ALA A 697 -6.93 -21.71 12.68
CA ALA A 697 -8.11 -21.22 13.36
C ALA A 697 -8.14 -21.66 14.84
N THR A 698 -8.64 -20.77 15.68
CA THR A 698 -8.79 -20.98 17.12
C THR A 698 -10.29 -20.92 17.52
N ASN A 699 -10.57 -21.13 18.79
CA ASN A 699 -11.93 -21.02 19.31
C ASN A 699 -12.49 -19.57 19.33
N GLN A 700 -11.66 -18.56 19.06
CA GLN A 700 -12.03 -17.15 18.91
C GLN A 700 -12.01 -16.69 17.44
N SER A 701 -11.69 -17.58 16.50
CA SER A 701 -11.62 -17.21 15.09
C SER A 701 -13.01 -17.15 14.46
N LEU A 702 -13.21 -16.18 13.56
CA LEU A 702 -14.35 -16.13 12.64
C LEU A 702 -13.93 -16.72 11.29
N VAL A 703 -14.61 -17.77 10.86
CA VAL A 703 -14.28 -18.51 9.63
C VAL A 703 -15.44 -18.43 8.65
N LEU A 704 -15.16 -18.06 7.42
CA LEU A 704 -16.11 -18.02 6.32
C LEU A 704 -15.69 -19.02 5.24
N MET A 705 -16.49 -20.07 5.04
CA MET A 705 -16.23 -21.13 4.06
C MET A 705 -17.34 -21.14 3.02
N ASP A 706 -16.97 -20.95 1.75
CA ASP A 706 -17.94 -20.93 0.65
C ASP A 706 -17.63 -22.03 -0.37
N GLU A 707 -18.57 -22.92 -0.58
CA GLU A 707 -18.59 -24.00 -1.59
C GLU A 707 -17.34 -24.89 -1.56
N VAL A 708 -16.93 -25.37 -0.39
CA VAL A 708 -15.79 -26.28 -0.24
C VAL A 708 -16.05 -27.63 -0.89
N GLY A 709 -15.07 -28.16 -1.65
CA GLY A 709 -15.14 -29.45 -2.34
C GLY A 709 -15.72 -29.37 -3.76
N ARG A 710 -15.91 -28.18 -4.34
CA ARG A 710 -16.50 -28.03 -5.67
C ARG A 710 -15.57 -28.45 -6.82
N GLY A 711 -14.27 -28.41 -6.60
CA GLY A 711 -13.24 -28.67 -7.63
C GLY A 711 -12.92 -30.13 -7.89
N THR A 712 -13.67 -31.09 -7.28
CA THR A 712 -13.44 -32.53 -7.41
C THR A 712 -14.74 -33.32 -7.65
N SER A 713 -14.71 -34.65 -7.56
CA SER A 713 -15.93 -35.48 -7.69
C SER A 713 -16.92 -35.14 -6.57
N THR A 714 -18.22 -35.29 -6.83
CA THR A 714 -19.28 -34.88 -5.87
C THR A 714 -19.13 -35.57 -4.51
N TYR A 715 -18.82 -36.90 -4.51
CA TYR A 715 -18.67 -37.64 -3.26
C TYR A 715 -17.39 -37.29 -2.48
N ASP A 716 -16.27 -37.08 -3.17
CA ASP A 716 -15.02 -36.63 -2.51
C ASP A 716 -15.20 -35.24 -1.95
N GLY A 717 -15.82 -34.32 -2.71
CA GLY A 717 -16.11 -32.96 -2.28
C GLY A 717 -17.04 -32.93 -1.07
N LEU A 718 -18.13 -33.71 -1.07
CA LEU A 718 -19.04 -33.86 0.05
C LEU A 718 -18.31 -34.38 1.30
N SER A 719 -17.53 -35.45 1.14
CA SER A 719 -16.80 -36.08 2.25
C SER A 719 -15.80 -35.12 2.89
N LEU A 720 -15.07 -34.35 2.08
CA LEU A 720 -14.15 -33.31 2.56
C LEU A 720 -14.88 -32.17 3.27
N ALA A 721 -15.97 -31.66 2.68
CA ALA A 721 -16.78 -30.60 3.28
C ALA A 721 -17.37 -31.04 4.63
N TRP A 722 -17.89 -32.29 4.71
CA TRP A 722 -18.39 -32.90 5.95
C TRP A 722 -17.29 -32.94 7.02
N ALA A 723 -16.12 -33.47 6.68
CA ALA A 723 -15.00 -33.56 7.61
C ALA A 723 -14.53 -32.18 8.09
N CYS A 724 -14.50 -31.18 7.22
CA CYS A 724 -14.17 -29.80 7.58
C CYS A 724 -15.19 -29.21 8.58
N VAL A 725 -16.49 -29.39 8.35
CA VAL A 725 -17.54 -28.93 9.28
C VAL A 725 -17.37 -29.56 10.65
N VAL A 726 -17.19 -30.89 10.69
CA VAL A 726 -17.01 -31.64 11.95
C VAL A 726 -15.74 -31.18 12.69
N ASP A 727 -14.62 -31.02 11.99
CA ASP A 727 -13.34 -30.61 12.56
C ASP A 727 -13.40 -29.17 13.14
N LEU A 728 -13.91 -28.23 12.34
CA LEU A 728 -14.08 -26.84 12.77
C LEU A 728 -15.02 -26.72 13.99
N THR A 729 -16.06 -27.55 14.07
CA THR A 729 -17.01 -27.50 15.18
C THR A 729 -16.52 -28.24 16.42
N LYS A 730 -16.00 -29.46 16.30
CA LYS A 730 -15.66 -30.34 17.43
C LYS A 730 -14.24 -30.11 17.96
N ARG A 731 -13.23 -29.97 17.07
CA ARG A 731 -11.81 -29.80 17.47
C ARG A 731 -11.45 -28.32 17.62
N VAL A 732 -11.63 -27.51 16.57
CA VAL A 732 -11.22 -26.08 16.57
C VAL A 732 -12.17 -25.25 17.42
N LYS A 733 -13.46 -25.53 17.34
CA LYS A 733 -14.55 -24.83 18.04
C LYS A 733 -14.62 -23.32 17.69
N CYS A 734 -14.31 -22.96 16.44
CA CYS A 734 -14.41 -21.58 15.95
C CYS A 734 -15.86 -21.16 15.66
N LEU A 735 -16.06 -19.85 15.45
CA LEU A 735 -17.30 -19.30 14.91
C LEU A 735 -17.24 -19.40 13.38
N CYS A 736 -18.19 -20.13 12.77
CA CYS A 736 -18.11 -20.42 11.34
C CYS A 736 -19.43 -20.18 10.59
N LEU A 737 -19.33 -19.53 9.44
CA LEU A 737 -20.39 -19.47 8.43
C LEU A 737 -19.97 -20.34 7.26
N PHE A 738 -20.71 -21.42 6.99
CA PHE A 738 -20.37 -22.40 5.98
C PHE A 738 -21.45 -22.48 4.90
N ALA A 739 -21.21 -21.84 3.76
CA ALA A 739 -22.14 -21.91 2.64
C ALA A 739 -21.83 -23.10 1.75
N THR A 740 -22.88 -23.83 1.37
CA THR A 740 -22.72 -25.07 0.58
C THR A 740 -23.90 -25.30 -0.35
N HIS A 741 -23.63 -26.10 -1.40
CA HIS A 741 -24.63 -26.71 -2.27
C HIS A 741 -24.91 -28.16 -1.93
N TYR A 742 -24.16 -28.76 -1.01
CA TYR A 742 -24.39 -30.10 -0.54
C TYR A 742 -25.50 -30.08 0.52
N PHE A 743 -26.71 -30.53 0.13
CA PHE A 743 -27.84 -30.58 1.04
C PHE A 743 -27.67 -31.63 2.14
N GLU A 744 -26.87 -32.63 1.86
CA GLU A 744 -26.52 -33.69 2.82
C GLU A 744 -25.85 -33.14 4.07
N LEU A 745 -25.10 -32.05 3.97
CA LEU A 745 -24.49 -31.37 5.12
C LEU A 745 -25.51 -30.83 6.11
N THR A 746 -26.77 -30.62 5.70
CA THR A 746 -27.83 -30.16 6.61
C THR A 746 -28.23 -31.20 7.65
N GLU A 747 -27.90 -32.49 7.45
CA GLU A 747 -28.07 -33.54 8.43
C GLU A 747 -27.26 -33.28 9.70
N LEU A 748 -26.10 -32.61 9.57
CA LEU A 748 -25.29 -32.18 10.70
C LEU A 748 -25.96 -31.14 11.61
N GLY A 749 -27.08 -30.54 11.23
CA GLY A 749 -27.87 -29.64 12.06
C GLY A 749 -28.50 -30.32 13.29
N SER A 750 -28.46 -31.64 13.36
CA SER A 750 -28.83 -32.41 14.56
C SER A 750 -27.70 -32.49 15.61
N GLU A 751 -26.48 -32.20 15.22
CA GLU A 751 -25.29 -32.21 16.07
C GLU A 751 -25.20 -30.91 16.91
N PRO A 752 -24.77 -31.02 18.18
CA PRO A 752 -24.62 -29.86 19.03
C PRO A 752 -23.62 -28.83 18.45
N GLY A 753 -24.02 -27.58 18.42
CA GLY A 753 -23.20 -26.47 17.95
C GLY A 753 -23.33 -26.17 16.46
N ILE A 754 -24.19 -26.87 15.73
CA ILE A 754 -24.42 -26.68 14.29
C ILE A 754 -25.88 -26.30 14.04
N ASP A 755 -26.09 -25.19 13.36
CA ASP A 755 -27.41 -24.73 12.94
C ASP A 755 -27.51 -24.66 11.42
N ASN A 756 -28.66 -24.98 10.89
CA ASN A 756 -28.98 -24.80 9.50
C ASN A 756 -29.66 -23.47 9.24
N TYR A 757 -29.24 -22.82 8.17
CA TYR A 757 -29.86 -21.62 7.62
C TYR A 757 -30.02 -21.76 6.12
N HIS A 758 -30.98 -21.04 5.57
CA HIS A 758 -31.13 -20.96 4.12
C HIS A 758 -31.46 -19.56 3.65
N VAL A 759 -31.04 -19.25 2.42
CA VAL A 759 -31.45 -18.01 1.75
C VAL A 759 -32.77 -18.26 1.04
N THR A 760 -33.76 -17.43 1.36
CA THR A 760 -35.11 -17.61 0.85
C THR A 760 -35.25 -17.19 -0.61
N ALA A 761 -35.94 -18.00 -1.36
CA ALA A 761 -36.39 -17.70 -2.71
C ALA A 761 -37.87 -18.09 -2.84
N GLN A 762 -38.65 -17.34 -3.58
CA GLN A 762 -40.05 -17.58 -3.79
C GLN A 762 -40.34 -17.73 -5.30
N GLU A 763 -41.13 -18.73 -5.65
CA GLU A 763 -41.59 -18.90 -7.01
C GLU A 763 -42.94 -18.22 -7.19
N LEU A 764 -43.01 -17.24 -8.12
CA LEU A 764 -44.23 -16.52 -8.43
C LEU A 764 -44.44 -16.56 -9.95
N ASN A 765 -45.56 -17.15 -10.37
CA ASN A 765 -45.89 -17.28 -11.80
C ASN A 765 -44.81 -17.99 -12.64
N GLY A 766 -44.13 -19.00 -12.09
CA GLY A 766 -43.05 -19.72 -12.76
C GLY A 766 -41.71 -18.93 -12.88
N ASN A 767 -41.60 -17.80 -12.20
CA ASN A 767 -40.36 -17.03 -12.05
C ASN A 767 -39.85 -17.10 -10.61
N LEU A 768 -38.57 -17.29 -10.47
CA LEU A 768 -37.89 -17.29 -9.18
C LEU A 768 -37.60 -15.83 -8.75
N ILE A 769 -38.12 -15.45 -7.59
CA ILE A 769 -37.80 -14.17 -6.94
C ILE A 769 -36.86 -14.47 -5.78
N LEU A 770 -35.66 -13.92 -5.83
CA LEU A 770 -34.67 -14.00 -4.75
C LEU A 770 -34.99 -12.92 -3.72
N LEU A 771 -35.35 -13.33 -2.50
CA LEU A 771 -35.69 -12.41 -1.43
C LEU A 771 -34.47 -11.92 -0.64
N HIS A 772 -33.31 -12.56 -0.83
CA HIS A 772 -32.05 -12.26 -0.14
C HIS A 772 -32.16 -12.28 1.38
N LYS A 773 -33.20 -12.98 1.92
CA LYS A 773 -33.45 -13.12 3.35
C LYS A 773 -32.93 -14.45 3.85
N VAL A 774 -32.12 -14.43 4.91
CA VAL A 774 -31.63 -15.62 5.59
C VAL A 774 -32.63 -16.03 6.68
N GLN A 775 -32.99 -17.31 6.71
CA GLN A 775 -33.92 -17.89 7.68
C GLN A 775 -33.33 -19.16 8.29
N GLN A 776 -33.71 -19.49 9.51
CA GLN A 776 -33.30 -20.71 10.18
C GLN A 776 -33.97 -21.94 9.53
N GLY A 777 -33.25 -23.04 9.52
CA GLY A 777 -33.65 -24.29 8.91
C GLY A 777 -33.04 -24.55 7.56
N PRO A 778 -33.05 -25.81 7.07
CA PRO A 778 -32.51 -26.15 5.75
C PRO A 778 -33.40 -25.65 4.62
N ALA A 779 -32.86 -25.46 3.44
CA ALA A 779 -33.63 -25.13 2.24
C ALA A 779 -34.51 -26.35 1.84
N SER A 780 -35.74 -26.11 1.45
CA SER A 780 -36.70 -27.16 1.07
C SER A 780 -36.45 -27.77 -0.31
N GLN A 781 -35.79 -27.03 -1.22
CA GLN A 781 -35.55 -27.45 -2.61
C GLN A 781 -34.31 -26.72 -3.20
N SER A 782 -33.69 -27.37 -4.22
CA SER A 782 -32.68 -26.72 -5.04
C SER A 782 -33.34 -25.91 -6.16
N HIS A 783 -32.94 -24.65 -6.34
CA HIS A 783 -33.49 -23.77 -7.37
C HIS A 783 -32.56 -23.63 -8.59
N GLY A 784 -31.62 -24.54 -8.79
CA GLY A 784 -30.62 -24.48 -9.87
C GLY A 784 -31.21 -24.39 -11.26
N LEU A 785 -32.27 -25.19 -11.54
CA LEU A 785 -32.94 -25.16 -12.86
C LEU A 785 -33.75 -23.87 -13.06
N GLN A 786 -34.33 -23.28 -12.03
CA GLN A 786 -35.00 -22.01 -12.11
C GLN A 786 -34.01 -20.85 -12.40
N VAL A 787 -32.84 -20.88 -11.75
CA VAL A 787 -31.75 -19.93 -12.03
C VAL A 787 -31.25 -20.07 -13.46
N ALA A 788 -31.10 -21.33 -13.94
CA ALA A 788 -30.68 -21.59 -15.32
C ALA A 788 -31.73 -21.04 -16.35
N LYS A 789 -33.01 -21.15 -16.03
CA LYS A 789 -34.09 -20.52 -16.81
C LYS A 789 -33.99 -18.99 -16.85
N LEU A 790 -33.69 -18.35 -15.70
CA LEU A 790 -33.46 -16.91 -15.60
C LEU A 790 -32.22 -16.46 -16.40
N ALA A 791 -31.20 -17.29 -16.48
CA ALA A 791 -30.00 -17.05 -17.27
C ALA A 791 -30.22 -17.23 -18.79
N GLY A 792 -31.43 -17.60 -19.22
CA GLY A 792 -31.78 -17.69 -20.63
C GLY A 792 -31.50 -19.05 -21.28
N ILE A 793 -31.30 -20.14 -20.48
CA ILE A 793 -31.15 -21.49 -21.05
C ILE A 793 -32.45 -21.91 -21.75
N PRO A 794 -32.40 -22.48 -22.98
CA PRO A 794 -33.57 -22.84 -23.75
C PRO A 794 -34.54 -23.76 -22.99
N ALA A 795 -35.84 -23.54 -23.15
CA ALA A 795 -36.91 -24.22 -22.39
C ALA A 795 -36.93 -25.74 -22.58
N ASN A 796 -36.50 -26.25 -23.74
CA ASN A 796 -36.38 -27.69 -24.02
C ASN A 796 -35.28 -28.36 -23.18
N VAL A 797 -34.13 -27.65 -23.00
CA VAL A 797 -33.03 -28.11 -22.14
C VAL A 797 -33.48 -28.17 -20.69
N ILE A 798 -34.16 -27.11 -20.20
CA ILE A 798 -34.71 -27.05 -18.84
C ILE A 798 -35.71 -28.19 -18.57
N LYS A 799 -36.61 -28.48 -19.52
CA LYS A 799 -37.58 -29.58 -19.38
C LYS A 799 -36.88 -30.93 -19.24
N GLU A 800 -35.84 -31.15 -20.04
CA GLU A 800 -35.09 -32.42 -19.99
C GLU A 800 -34.30 -32.56 -18.68
N ALA A 801 -33.65 -31.46 -18.23
CA ALA A 801 -32.97 -31.39 -16.95
C ALA A 801 -33.94 -31.64 -15.77
N GLN A 802 -35.19 -31.13 -15.82
CA GLN A 802 -36.21 -31.38 -14.79
C GLN A 802 -36.61 -32.86 -14.73
N LYS A 803 -36.78 -33.53 -15.88
CA LYS A 803 -37.05 -34.97 -15.90
C LYS A 803 -35.91 -35.77 -15.26
N ARG A 804 -34.66 -35.43 -15.58
CA ARG A 804 -33.50 -36.14 -15.05
C ARG A 804 -33.35 -35.89 -13.54
N LEU A 805 -33.56 -34.66 -13.07
CA LEU A 805 -33.55 -34.34 -11.63
C LEU A 805 -34.54 -35.20 -10.84
N ARG A 806 -35.78 -35.32 -11.29
CA ARG A 806 -36.80 -36.15 -10.62
C ARG A 806 -36.41 -37.62 -10.51
N ILE A 807 -35.68 -38.16 -11.51
CA ILE A 807 -35.18 -39.52 -11.47
C ILE A 807 -34.09 -39.67 -10.40
N LEU A 808 -33.16 -38.70 -10.33
CA LEU A 808 -32.06 -38.71 -9.35
C LEU A 808 -32.60 -38.58 -7.93
N GLU A 809 -33.54 -37.66 -7.67
CA GLU A 809 -34.17 -37.47 -6.37
C GLU A 809 -34.91 -38.72 -5.90
N ARG A 810 -35.62 -39.45 -6.78
CA ARG A 810 -36.25 -40.71 -6.45
C ARG A 810 -35.23 -41.82 -6.12
N GLN A 811 -34.14 -41.90 -6.82
CA GLN A 811 -33.07 -42.87 -6.51
C GLN A 811 -32.43 -42.58 -5.13
N GLN A 812 -32.22 -41.33 -4.80
CA GLN A 812 -31.68 -40.93 -3.50
C GLN A 812 -32.64 -41.25 -2.34
N GLN A 813 -33.94 -40.99 -2.50
CA GLN A 813 -34.96 -41.35 -1.52
C GLN A 813 -35.08 -42.86 -1.30
N GLN A 814 -34.92 -43.70 -2.36
CA GLN A 814 -34.93 -45.15 -2.25
C GLN A 814 -33.69 -45.68 -1.48
N HIS A 815 -32.51 -45.08 -1.68
CA HIS A 815 -31.32 -45.45 -0.93
C HIS A 815 -31.41 -45.12 0.55
N LEU A 816 -32.02 -43.98 0.91
CA LEU A 816 -32.26 -43.58 2.31
C LEU A 816 -33.23 -44.51 3.02
N GLN A 817 -34.30 -44.97 2.35
CA GLN A 817 -35.25 -45.90 2.95
C GLN A 817 -34.64 -47.31 3.12
N THR A 818 -33.72 -47.74 2.28
CA THR A 818 -33.02 -49.02 2.40
C THR A 818 -32.00 -49.04 3.51
N SER A 819 -31.32 -47.86 3.80
CA SER A 819 -30.35 -47.75 4.89
C SER A 819 -31.04 -47.73 6.28
N VAL A 820 -32.19 -47.12 6.42
CA VAL A 820 -32.98 -47.13 7.70
C VAL A 820 -33.51 -48.51 8.07
N GLN A 821 -33.79 -49.37 7.11
CA GLN A 821 -34.17 -50.77 7.36
C GLN A 821 -33.00 -51.67 7.75
N SER A 822 -31.78 -51.37 7.39
CA SER A 822 -30.57 -52.13 7.75
C SER A 822 -30.14 -51.87 9.21
N ASP A 823 -30.38 -50.67 9.72
CA ASP A 823 -29.98 -50.30 11.09
C ASP A 823 -30.93 -50.82 12.20
N LEU A 824 -32.13 -51.28 11.81
CA LEU A 824 -33.08 -51.81 12.79
C LEU A 824 -32.72 -53.22 13.34
N PHE A 825 -31.74 -53.90 12.78
CA PHE A 825 -31.23 -55.20 13.22
C PHE A 825 -29.86 -55.21 13.86
N ALA A 826 -29.21 -54.02 14.04
CA ALA A 826 -27.83 -53.90 14.56
C ALA A 826 -27.76 -53.68 16.09
N THR A 827 -28.90 -53.76 16.85
CA THR A 827 -28.88 -53.67 18.32
C THR A 827 -29.19 -55.02 18.94
N LEU A 828 -28.17 -55.89 18.97
CA LEU A 828 -27.99 -56.97 19.93
C LEU A 828 -26.63 -57.64 19.63
N ASP A 829 -25.59 -57.20 20.31
CA ASP A 829 -24.68 -58.01 21.11
C ASP A 829 -23.41 -57.21 21.49
N SER A 830 -23.35 -57.06 22.77
CA SER A 830 -22.25 -56.81 23.74
C SER A 830 -20.81 -57.17 23.35
N GLU A 831 -19.93 -56.27 23.83
CA GLU A 831 -18.59 -56.49 24.40
C GLU A 831 -17.66 -57.57 23.81
N VAL A 832 -16.58 -57.18 23.14
CA VAL A 832 -15.22 -57.76 23.32
C VAL A 832 -14.13 -56.77 22.88
N THR A 833 -13.13 -56.68 23.69
CA THR A 833 -11.86 -55.91 23.66
C THR A 833 -11.04 -56.12 22.37
N PRO A 834 -10.08 -55.19 22.07
CA PRO A 834 -9.42 -55.14 20.78
C PRO A 834 -8.23 -56.07 20.67
N SER A 835 -8.13 -56.82 19.61
CA SER A 835 -6.86 -57.33 19.11
C SER A 835 -6.72 -57.02 17.62
N THR A 836 -5.68 -56.25 17.36
CA THR A 836 -5.22 -55.78 16.07
C THR A 836 -4.80 -56.97 15.20
N GLN A 837 -5.53 -57.30 14.16
CA GLN A 837 -4.97 -57.93 12.96
C GLN A 837 -5.58 -57.24 11.75
N VAL A 838 -4.71 -56.52 11.03
CA VAL A 838 -4.99 -56.01 9.68
C VAL A 838 -4.95 -57.24 8.76
N ILE A 839 -6.09 -57.64 8.22
CA ILE A 839 -6.18 -58.57 7.08
C ILE A 839 -6.54 -57.69 5.89
N GLU A 840 -5.53 -57.40 5.08
CA GLU A 840 -5.74 -56.93 3.70
C GLU A 840 -6.41 -58.05 2.92
N LYS A 841 -7.67 -57.90 2.60
CA LYS A 841 -8.35 -58.74 1.63
C LYS A 841 -8.26 -58.09 0.28
N VAL A 842 -7.20 -58.47 -0.45
CA VAL A 842 -7.10 -58.14 -1.88
C VAL A 842 -8.20 -58.93 -2.60
N ILE A 843 -9.21 -58.24 -3.10
CA ILE A 843 -10.19 -58.79 -4.03
C ILE A 843 -9.57 -58.61 -5.41
N GLU A 844 -8.89 -59.66 -5.90
CA GLU A 844 -8.53 -59.72 -7.31
C GLU A 844 -9.82 -59.91 -8.11
N VAL A 845 -10.24 -58.88 -8.80
CA VAL A 845 -11.22 -58.96 -9.88
C VAL A 845 -10.45 -59.32 -11.14
N GLU A 846 -10.46 -60.59 -11.57
CA GLU A 846 -9.96 -60.94 -12.89
C GLU A 846 -10.86 -60.30 -13.96
N VAL A 847 -10.38 -59.24 -14.53
CA VAL A 847 -10.94 -58.67 -15.75
C VAL A 847 -10.33 -59.45 -16.92
N SER A 848 -10.98 -60.53 -17.34
CA SER A 848 -10.59 -61.21 -18.58
C SER A 848 -11.04 -60.38 -19.79
N SER A 849 -10.10 -59.80 -20.49
CA SER A 849 -10.31 -59.15 -21.80
C SER A 849 -9.63 -60.00 -22.87
N PRO A 850 -10.30 -60.34 -23.99
CA PRO A 850 -9.67 -61.09 -25.10
C PRO A 850 -8.36 -60.47 -25.59
N ALA A 851 -8.22 -59.18 -25.50
CA ALA A 851 -7.01 -58.43 -25.83
C ALA A 851 -5.85 -58.69 -24.83
N LEU A 852 -6.14 -58.86 -23.53
CA LEU A 852 -5.14 -59.18 -22.51
C LEU A 852 -4.62 -60.61 -22.64
N ASP A 853 -5.47 -61.56 -23.05
CA ASP A 853 -5.08 -62.94 -23.24
C ASP A 853 -4.25 -63.10 -24.51
N LEU A 854 -4.54 -62.37 -25.57
CA LEU A 854 -3.69 -62.28 -26.75
C LEU A 854 -2.33 -61.64 -26.42
N LEU A 855 -2.30 -60.59 -25.61
CA LEU A 855 -1.06 -59.88 -25.21
C LEU A 855 -0.10 -60.80 -24.42
N LYS A 856 -0.65 -61.68 -23.56
CA LYS A 856 0.13 -62.65 -22.77
C LYS A 856 0.78 -63.72 -23.60
N GLN A 857 0.25 -64.04 -24.84
CA GLN A 857 0.76 -65.06 -25.75
C GLN A 857 1.83 -64.55 -26.74
N ILE A 858 2.08 -63.26 -26.76
CA ILE A 858 3.02 -62.67 -27.70
C ILE A 858 4.43 -62.70 -27.12
N GLU A 859 5.34 -63.42 -27.76
CA GLU A 859 6.79 -63.43 -27.48
C GLU A 859 7.47 -62.30 -28.26
N VAL A 860 7.62 -61.15 -27.69
CA VAL A 860 8.05 -59.92 -28.36
C VAL A 860 9.43 -60.02 -28.97
N ASP A 861 10.35 -60.77 -28.35
CA ASP A 861 11.74 -60.95 -28.82
C ASP A 861 11.89 -61.81 -30.04
N ASN A 862 10.86 -62.59 -30.44
CA ASN A 862 10.86 -63.52 -31.59
C ASN A 862 10.10 -63.00 -32.81
N LEU A 863 9.57 -61.72 -32.72
CA LEU A 863 8.74 -61.18 -33.81
C LEU A 863 9.57 -60.35 -34.80
N THR A 864 9.33 -60.57 -36.06
CA THR A 864 9.79 -59.70 -37.14
C THR A 864 8.93 -58.45 -37.19
N PRO A 865 9.43 -57.28 -37.69
CA PRO A 865 8.65 -56.05 -37.74
C PRO A 865 7.28 -56.16 -38.44
N ARG A 866 7.13 -57.07 -39.39
CA ARG A 866 5.87 -57.31 -40.09
C ARG A 866 4.88 -58.07 -39.21
N GLN A 867 5.36 -59.12 -38.52
CA GLN A 867 4.55 -59.89 -37.58
C GLN A 867 4.11 -59.04 -36.37
N ALA A 868 4.99 -58.15 -35.87
CA ALA A 868 4.64 -57.21 -34.81
C ALA A 868 3.49 -56.29 -35.25
N LEU A 869 3.48 -55.81 -36.48
CA LEU A 869 2.41 -54.95 -36.99
C LEU A 869 1.09 -55.76 -37.17
N GLU A 870 1.13 -57.02 -37.63
CA GLU A 870 -0.03 -57.92 -37.73
C GLU A 870 -0.62 -58.18 -36.33
N GLN A 871 0.20 -58.47 -35.33
CA GLN A 871 -0.24 -58.70 -33.95
C GLN A 871 -0.84 -57.43 -33.30
N LEU A 872 -0.35 -56.25 -33.62
CA LEU A 872 -0.95 -54.98 -33.18
C LEU A 872 -2.34 -54.73 -33.78
N TYR A 873 -2.57 -55.15 -35.03
CA TYR A 873 -3.90 -55.07 -35.62
C TYR A 873 -4.88 -56.08 -34.99
N GLU A 874 -4.44 -57.30 -34.66
CA GLU A 874 -5.23 -58.31 -33.97
C GLU A 874 -5.60 -57.87 -32.56
N LEU A 875 -4.65 -57.30 -31.78
CA LEU A 875 -4.90 -56.70 -30.47
C LEU A 875 -5.90 -55.54 -30.54
N LYS A 876 -5.77 -54.66 -31.56
CA LYS A 876 -6.72 -53.59 -31.78
C LYS A 876 -8.10 -54.06 -32.17
N ALA A 877 -8.21 -55.14 -32.91
CA ALA A 877 -9.51 -55.71 -33.21
C ALA A 877 -10.17 -56.38 -31.98
N ALA A 878 -9.37 -57.04 -31.11
CA ALA A 878 -9.82 -57.63 -29.87
C ALA A 878 -10.20 -56.63 -28.78
N LEU A 879 -9.67 -55.39 -28.85
CA LEU A 879 -10.07 -54.29 -27.98
C LEU A 879 -11.41 -53.65 -28.37
N ASN A 880 -11.83 -53.79 -29.61
CA ASN A 880 -13.06 -53.24 -30.16
C ASN A 880 -14.23 -54.24 -30.24
N SER A 881 -13.96 -55.52 -29.90
CA SER A 881 -14.96 -56.54 -29.75
C SER A 881 -15.41 -56.73 -28.29
#